data_27b1b23ce19481a70902de767376d82b
#
_entry.id   27b1b23ce19481a70902de767376d82b
#
_cell.length_a   1.000
_cell.length_b   1.000
_cell.length_c   1.000
_cell.angle_alpha   90.00
_cell.angle_beta   90.00
_cell.angle_gamma   90.00
#
_symmetry.space_group_name_H-M   'P 1'
#
loop_
_entity.id
_entity.type
_entity.pdbx_description
1 polymer ?
#
loop_
_entity_poly.entity_id
_entity_poly.type
_entity_poly.pdbx_seq_one_letter_code
_entity_poly.pdbx_strand_id
1 'polypeptide(L)'
;MPLAHSPRQSSNERARPLMTHATLLSSDYSHYAARAAAAHPKLAVQVAELASAPLTRERIDARFDMLCAEAAGGASVPLTEEALKRALRRLRTEVFCAVMERDLAGEADVAEVTGAMTDLAETTIQRALAVLSAELEALFGEPRGPQGERLTLGVVGMGKLGGRELNVSSDIDLIFIYEEDGETAGGQRAAIATQDFFTRLGKRLIGALAEVTADGYVFRVDMRLRPNGDSGPLVCSLGMLEEYFYVQGREWERYAWIKGRLVSEATSEAARRLSKQLDAIVTPFVYRRYLDFGVISAIRALHLQIRQEAQRRASMRPDKADDIKLGRGGIREIEFSAQVFQLIRGGQDAGFRVRPTLAVLRHAATHGLIDTSVCVKLSQAYRFLRELEHRLQYRNDAQTHAMPVDPEDRAALARAMGCDDYSTLMARLDAHREFVEQQFDQIFADKVSGRDGCGAPEDGAAAWVWSSALSDDSAEDALRARIVELGVAEPGDLLARLRGVWQSSRYAGLAERSRQRFDIVAQRALEAARTLEPPERRGDTLARLFDLLEAVSRRGAYLALLTEYPQALHRVLSVLGASRWAAGYLIRHPQLLDELLDDEAINSPFDWSEFKRTLRLRLAAADGVEQQMDLLRHAHQAEVFRILLIDLAGKLSVEHVSDRLSELADAVLDVTLEAVWNQLPKRHREVPRFAVIAYGKLGGKELGYASDLDVIFLYDDPDDAAADIYSTYTRRLITWLTTATGAGTLFDIDLRLRPNGESGLLVTDLDAFRRYQLREGDAANTAWVWEHQALTRARYCAGDAQIGAQFEAIREQVLTTPRDAAQLAAEIVEMRERVIAGHPNHTTLFDLKHDRGGMVDIEFTVQYWVLLHAARDPELIRNTGNIALLREVSRLGLMSEAEAETVGAAYRTYRKLQHKLRLDGMEKARVEPALVATERDAVLGLWERVFGER
;
A
#
# COMPACT_ATOMS: atom_id res chain seq x y z
N MET A 1 -2.24 -30.30 -10.78
CA MET A 1 -1.66 -31.42 -11.54
C MET A 1 -0.17 -31.15 -11.68
N PRO A 2 0.71 -31.99 -11.15
CA PRO A 2 2.16 -31.80 -11.26
C PRO A 2 2.65 -32.25 -12.63
N LEU A 3 3.38 -31.37 -13.32
CA LEU A 3 4.07 -31.68 -14.56
C LEU A 3 5.28 -32.57 -14.26
N ALA A 4 5.26 -33.76 -14.81
CA ALA A 4 6.27 -34.77 -14.71
C ALA A 4 7.61 -34.32 -15.33
N HIS A 5 8.67 -34.43 -14.54
CA HIS A 5 10.04 -34.41 -15.06
C HIS A 5 10.32 -35.71 -15.82
N SER A 6 10.66 -35.57 -17.08
CA SER A 6 11.20 -36.68 -17.86
C SER A 6 12.70 -36.88 -17.49
N PRO A 7 13.13 -38.07 -17.12
CA PRO A 7 14.53 -38.32 -16.78
C PRO A 7 15.36 -38.42 -18.05
N ARG A 8 16.42 -37.62 -18.16
CA ARG A 8 17.51 -37.85 -19.10
C ARG A 8 18.20 -39.17 -18.68
N GLN A 9 18.21 -40.12 -19.58
CA GLN A 9 18.94 -41.38 -19.43
C GLN A 9 20.42 -41.07 -19.21
N SER A 10 20.92 -41.44 -18.04
CA SER A 10 22.33 -41.48 -17.70
C SER A 10 22.91 -42.79 -18.24
N SER A 11 23.77 -42.65 -19.23
CA SER A 11 24.74 -43.71 -19.56
C SER A 11 26.11 -43.15 -19.26
N ASN A 12 26.68 -43.51 -18.18
CA ASN A 12 28.08 -43.91 -17.92
C ASN A 12 28.44 -43.72 -16.44
N GLU A 13 28.11 -44.69 -15.62
CA GLU A 13 28.90 -44.98 -14.42
C GLU A 13 30.29 -45.47 -14.85
N ARG A 14 31.24 -44.57 -15.02
CA ARG A 14 32.65 -44.90 -14.93
C ARG A 14 33.13 -44.53 -13.53
N ALA A 15 33.32 -45.52 -12.67
CA ALA A 15 34.08 -45.41 -11.44
C ALA A 15 35.38 -44.64 -11.71
N ARG A 16 35.55 -43.45 -11.16
CA ARG A 16 36.84 -42.71 -11.19
C ARG A 16 37.82 -43.43 -10.29
N PRO A 17 39.03 -43.75 -10.77
CA PRO A 17 40.08 -44.26 -9.94
C PRO A 17 40.51 -43.19 -8.93
N LEU A 18 40.89 -43.57 -7.70
CA LEU A 18 41.51 -42.76 -6.71
C LEU A 18 42.71 -41.98 -7.29
N MET A 19 42.56 -40.65 -7.38
CA MET A 19 43.49 -39.75 -8.08
C MET A 19 44.76 -39.52 -7.24
N THR A 20 45.86 -40.11 -7.70
CA THR A 20 47.22 -39.58 -7.47
C THR A 20 47.52 -38.55 -8.57
N HIS A 21 47.59 -37.20 -8.18
CA HIS A 21 47.94 -36.09 -9.05
C HIS A 21 46.96 -35.71 -10.20
N ALA A 22 45.67 -35.52 -9.90
CA ALA A 22 44.81 -34.87 -10.87
C ALA A 22 44.88 -33.35 -10.71
N THR A 23 45.21 -32.66 -11.77
CA THR A 23 45.12 -31.19 -11.85
C THR A 23 43.68 -30.79 -11.73
N LEU A 24 43.34 -29.86 -10.84
CA LEU A 24 41.98 -29.33 -10.70
C LEU A 24 41.62 -28.51 -11.96
N LEU A 25 40.39 -28.57 -12.42
CA LEU A 25 39.88 -27.75 -13.50
C LEU A 25 40.03 -26.26 -13.22
N SER A 26 39.84 -25.89 -11.95
CA SER A 26 40.02 -24.53 -11.46
C SER A 26 41.44 -24.04 -11.69
N SER A 27 42.46 -24.88 -11.46
CA SER A 27 43.87 -24.49 -11.65
C SER A 27 44.27 -24.39 -13.13
N ASP A 28 43.63 -25.15 -14.02
CA ASP A 28 43.83 -25.06 -15.45
C ASP A 28 43.16 -23.82 -16.07
N TYR A 29 42.04 -23.42 -15.54
CA TYR A 29 41.27 -22.28 -16.05
C TYR A 29 41.70 -20.94 -15.44
N SER A 30 41.95 -20.89 -14.14
CA SER A 30 42.15 -19.66 -13.34
C SER A 30 43.59 -19.41 -12.99
N HIS A 31 44.12 -18.28 -13.43
CA HIS A 31 45.48 -17.84 -12.99
C HIS A 31 45.56 -17.58 -11.48
N TYR A 32 44.43 -17.17 -10.85
CA TYR A 32 44.34 -17.02 -9.41
C TYR A 32 44.44 -18.37 -8.70
N ALA A 33 43.64 -19.35 -9.10
CA ALA A 33 43.64 -20.68 -8.50
C ALA A 33 45.00 -21.39 -8.67
N ALA A 34 45.61 -21.24 -9.83
CA ALA A 34 46.97 -21.79 -10.09
C ALA A 34 48.01 -21.19 -9.12
N ARG A 35 48.03 -19.88 -8.93
CA ARG A 35 48.92 -19.21 -7.97
C ARG A 35 48.64 -19.63 -6.54
N ALA A 36 47.37 -19.73 -6.15
CA ALA A 36 47.00 -20.15 -4.81
C ALA A 36 47.39 -21.59 -4.50
N ALA A 37 47.23 -22.51 -5.46
CA ALA A 37 47.66 -23.90 -5.36
C ALA A 37 49.19 -24.02 -5.27
N ALA A 38 49.97 -23.20 -6.00
CA ALA A 38 51.39 -23.15 -5.91
C ALA A 38 51.90 -22.63 -4.53
N ALA A 39 51.21 -21.66 -3.96
CA ALA A 39 51.54 -21.10 -2.64
C ALA A 39 51.13 -22.03 -1.48
N HIS A 40 50.07 -22.82 -1.65
CA HIS A 40 49.54 -23.69 -0.61
C HIS A 40 49.40 -25.14 -1.13
N PRO A 41 50.39 -26.01 -0.96
CA PRO A 41 50.38 -27.38 -1.54
C PRO A 41 49.21 -28.28 -1.11
N LYS A 42 48.61 -28.00 0.07
CA LYS A 42 47.42 -28.76 0.56
C LYS A 42 46.09 -28.29 -0.04
N LEU A 43 46.07 -27.14 -0.70
CA LEU A 43 44.84 -26.52 -1.22
C LEU A 43 44.11 -27.45 -2.18
N ALA A 44 44.82 -28.13 -3.06
CA ALA A 44 44.21 -29.04 -4.04
C ALA A 44 43.40 -30.18 -3.38
N VAL A 45 43.93 -30.75 -2.29
CA VAL A 45 43.23 -31.81 -1.54
C VAL A 45 41.99 -31.26 -0.86
N GLN A 46 42.11 -30.09 -0.21
CA GLN A 46 41.03 -29.41 0.51
C GLN A 46 39.91 -29.00 -0.43
N VAL A 47 40.24 -28.45 -1.60
CA VAL A 47 39.30 -28.07 -2.66
C VAL A 47 38.57 -29.31 -3.21
N ALA A 48 39.29 -30.40 -3.47
CA ALA A 48 38.67 -31.64 -3.95
C ALA A 48 37.67 -32.23 -2.93
N GLU A 49 38.02 -32.16 -1.63
CA GLU A 49 37.13 -32.57 -0.55
C GLU A 49 35.84 -31.70 -0.45
N LEU A 50 36.00 -30.38 -0.49
CA LEU A 50 34.91 -29.45 -0.46
C LEU A 50 34.02 -29.54 -1.73
N ALA A 51 34.62 -29.73 -2.90
CA ALA A 51 33.93 -29.84 -4.17
C ALA A 51 33.19 -31.17 -4.38
N SER A 52 33.41 -32.16 -3.51
CA SER A 52 32.77 -33.50 -3.61
C SER A 52 31.24 -33.50 -3.50
N ALA A 53 30.65 -32.46 -2.93
CA ALA A 53 29.19 -32.27 -2.78
C ALA A 53 28.84 -30.76 -2.79
N PRO A 54 27.56 -30.38 -2.96
CA PRO A 54 27.14 -28.97 -2.92
C PRO A 54 27.61 -28.25 -1.68
N LEU A 55 28.06 -26.99 -1.86
CA LEU A 55 28.57 -26.14 -0.79
C LEU A 55 27.41 -25.48 -0.04
N THR A 56 26.98 -26.12 1.06
CA THR A 56 25.94 -25.56 1.94
C THR A 56 26.55 -24.75 3.06
N ARG A 57 25.71 -23.95 3.72
CA ARG A 57 26.10 -23.14 4.87
C ARG A 57 26.76 -23.96 5.97
N GLU A 58 26.19 -25.14 6.30
CA GLU A 58 26.70 -26.01 7.35
C GLU A 58 28.11 -26.52 7.04
N ARG A 59 28.39 -26.83 5.77
CA ARG A 59 29.73 -27.28 5.33
C ARG A 59 30.77 -26.14 5.41
N ILE A 60 30.36 -24.93 5.07
CA ILE A 60 31.21 -23.74 5.17
C ILE A 60 31.51 -23.43 6.63
N ASP A 61 30.50 -23.46 7.51
CA ASP A 61 30.67 -23.24 8.96
C ASP A 61 31.57 -24.31 9.59
N ALA A 62 31.36 -25.60 9.28
CA ALA A 62 32.21 -26.68 9.77
C ALA A 62 33.67 -26.53 9.32
N ARG A 63 33.89 -26.13 8.06
CA ARG A 63 35.22 -25.89 7.56
C ARG A 63 35.89 -24.68 8.26
N PHE A 64 35.11 -23.62 8.52
CA PHE A 64 35.62 -22.47 9.29
C PHE A 64 36.08 -22.89 10.69
N ASP A 65 35.27 -23.69 11.40
CA ASP A 65 35.61 -24.13 12.77
C ASP A 65 36.90 -24.96 12.78
N MET A 66 37.12 -25.81 11.76
CA MET A 66 38.40 -26.53 11.60
C MET A 66 39.61 -25.58 11.39
N LEU A 67 39.42 -24.56 10.51
CA LEU A 67 40.47 -23.58 10.23
C LEU A 67 40.79 -22.69 11.44
N CYS A 68 39.79 -22.39 12.27
CA CYS A 68 39.97 -21.68 13.53
C CYS A 68 40.82 -22.50 14.53
N ALA A 69 40.52 -23.80 14.67
CA ALA A 69 41.28 -24.68 15.53
C ALA A 69 42.73 -24.83 15.05
N GLU A 70 42.95 -24.95 13.73
CA GLU A 70 44.31 -24.95 13.15
C GLU A 70 45.06 -23.64 13.43
N ALA A 71 44.39 -22.47 13.22
CA ALA A 71 44.98 -21.14 13.37
C ALA A 71 45.31 -20.78 14.84
N ALA A 72 44.47 -21.26 15.78
CA ALA A 72 44.65 -21.03 17.21
C ALA A 72 45.68 -22.03 17.86
N GLY A 73 46.04 -23.10 17.15
CA GLY A 73 46.94 -24.13 17.71
C GLY A 73 46.20 -25.16 18.58
N GLY A 74 44.90 -25.26 18.51
CA GLY A 74 44.03 -26.21 19.20
C GLY A 74 42.62 -25.71 19.42
N ALA A 75 41.61 -26.62 19.45
CA ALA A 75 40.19 -26.28 19.58
C ALA A 75 39.80 -25.56 20.89
N SER A 76 40.62 -25.67 21.93
CA SER A 76 40.39 -25.06 23.26
C SER A 76 41.13 -23.74 23.47
N VAL A 77 41.88 -23.25 22.47
CA VAL A 77 42.62 -22.00 22.59
C VAL A 77 41.77 -20.83 22.11
N PRO A 78 41.66 -19.72 22.88
CA PRO A 78 40.90 -18.54 22.42
C PRO A 78 41.44 -18.02 21.09
N LEU A 79 40.55 -17.76 20.17
CA LEU A 79 40.86 -17.25 18.83
C LEU A 79 41.22 -15.75 18.93
N THR A 80 42.47 -15.40 18.59
CA THR A 80 42.89 -14.01 18.50
C THR A 80 42.44 -13.38 17.17
N GLU A 81 42.37 -12.03 17.09
CA GLU A 81 42.02 -11.33 15.86
C GLU A 81 42.91 -11.73 14.68
N GLU A 82 44.20 -11.94 14.94
CA GLU A 82 45.17 -12.35 13.90
C GLU A 82 44.90 -13.78 13.39
N ALA A 83 44.61 -14.70 14.30
CA ALA A 83 44.25 -16.08 13.95
C ALA A 83 42.88 -16.11 13.21
N LEU A 84 41.94 -15.30 13.65
CA LEU A 84 40.67 -15.09 12.93
C LEU A 84 40.88 -14.61 11.50
N LYS A 85 41.66 -13.54 11.30
CA LYS A 85 41.97 -12.98 9.98
C LYS A 85 42.58 -14.03 9.04
N ARG A 86 43.43 -14.89 9.55
CA ARG A 86 44.07 -16.00 8.83
C ARG A 86 43.04 -17.08 8.44
N ALA A 87 42.20 -17.51 9.38
CA ALA A 87 41.18 -18.53 9.14
C ALA A 87 40.14 -18.06 8.08
N LEU A 88 39.70 -16.80 8.18
CA LEU A 88 38.76 -16.23 7.23
C LEU A 88 39.29 -16.21 5.79
N ARG A 89 40.53 -15.82 5.56
CA ARG A 89 41.16 -15.75 4.25
C ARG A 89 41.36 -17.12 3.62
N ARG A 90 41.80 -18.08 4.44
CA ARG A 90 41.93 -19.47 4.01
C ARG A 90 40.57 -20.06 3.63
N LEU A 91 39.55 -19.86 4.44
CA LEU A 91 38.18 -20.29 4.13
C LEU A 91 37.74 -19.74 2.80
N ARG A 92 37.93 -18.43 2.58
CA ARG A 92 37.53 -17.78 1.32
C ARG A 92 38.22 -18.39 0.12
N THR A 93 39.54 -18.65 0.19
CA THR A 93 40.33 -19.26 -0.90
C THR A 93 39.85 -20.68 -1.21
N GLU A 94 39.62 -21.50 -0.18
CA GLU A 94 39.15 -22.88 -0.34
C GLU A 94 37.76 -22.96 -0.91
N VAL A 95 36.81 -22.18 -0.37
CA VAL A 95 35.40 -22.14 -0.88
C VAL A 95 35.35 -21.60 -2.29
N PHE A 96 36.06 -20.51 -2.61
CA PHE A 96 36.12 -19.93 -3.94
C PHE A 96 36.60 -20.94 -4.99
N CYS A 97 37.70 -21.66 -4.70
CA CYS A 97 38.24 -22.68 -5.60
C CYS A 97 37.30 -23.89 -5.71
N ALA A 98 36.65 -24.30 -4.62
CA ALA A 98 35.72 -25.42 -4.65
C ALA A 98 34.44 -25.11 -5.42
N VAL A 99 33.91 -23.90 -5.28
CA VAL A 99 32.75 -23.41 -6.08
C VAL A 99 33.12 -23.37 -7.57
N MET A 100 34.32 -22.84 -7.90
CA MET A 100 34.83 -22.79 -9.26
C MET A 100 35.00 -24.19 -9.86
N GLU A 101 35.54 -25.14 -9.09
CA GLU A 101 35.71 -26.53 -9.54
C GLU A 101 34.39 -27.16 -9.95
N ARG A 102 33.36 -27.06 -9.08
CA ARG A 102 32.02 -27.60 -9.34
C ARG A 102 31.32 -26.92 -10.51
N ASP A 103 31.47 -25.58 -10.60
CA ASP A 103 30.85 -24.78 -11.66
C ASP A 103 31.48 -25.08 -13.05
N LEU A 104 32.80 -25.20 -13.12
CA LEU A 104 33.51 -25.58 -14.36
C LEU A 104 33.26 -27.03 -14.77
N ALA A 105 33.03 -27.92 -13.78
CA ALA A 105 32.62 -29.30 -14.02
C ALA A 105 31.17 -29.43 -14.49
N GLY A 106 30.36 -28.37 -14.45
CA GLY A 106 28.93 -28.39 -14.74
C GLY A 106 28.09 -29.08 -13.65
N GLU A 107 28.63 -29.24 -12.43
CA GLU A 107 27.98 -29.86 -11.29
C GLU A 107 27.22 -28.84 -10.41
N ALA A 108 27.57 -27.56 -10.52
CA ALA A 108 26.88 -26.45 -9.84
C ALA A 108 26.18 -25.56 -10.87
N ASP A 109 24.96 -25.13 -10.55
CA ASP A 109 24.25 -24.09 -11.31
C ASP A 109 24.52 -22.71 -10.70
N VAL A 110 24.01 -21.65 -11.38
CA VAL A 110 24.14 -20.26 -10.93
C VAL A 110 23.58 -20.06 -9.51
N ALA A 111 22.53 -20.79 -9.13
CA ALA A 111 21.90 -20.65 -7.82
C ALA A 111 22.80 -21.25 -6.72
N GLU A 112 23.43 -22.40 -6.97
CA GLU A 112 24.41 -22.98 -6.04
C GLU A 112 25.63 -22.06 -5.89
N VAL A 113 26.20 -21.57 -6.98
CA VAL A 113 27.37 -20.67 -6.95
C VAL A 113 27.09 -19.41 -6.14
N THR A 114 26.00 -18.72 -6.45
CA THR A 114 25.64 -17.47 -5.76
C THR A 114 25.19 -17.70 -4.32
N GLY A 115 24.53 -18.83 -4.04
CA GLY A 115 24.17 -19.26 -2.70
C GLY A 115 25.40 -19.51 -1.84
N ALA A 116 26.36 -20.30 -2.31
CA ALA A 116 27.58 -20.61 -1.59
C ALA A 116 28.44 -19.35 -1.31
N MET A 117 28.55 -18.43 -2.27
CA MET A 117 29.28 -17.17 -2.08
C MET A 117 28.57 -16.25 -1.08
N THR A 118 27.23 -16.24 -1.08
CA THR A 118 26.44 -15.49 -0.08
C THR A 118 26.60 -16.10 1.30
N ASP A 119 26.51 -17.42 1.42
CA ASP A 119 26.68 -18.13 2.68
C ASP A 119 28.11 -17.95 3.24
N LEU A 120 29.13 -17.94 2.38
CA LEU A 120 30.50 -17.58 2.77
C LEU A 120 30.59 -16.16 3.33
N ALA A 121 29.98 -15.19 2.67
CA ALA A 121 29.99 -13.80 3.14
C ALA A 121 29.28 -13.66 4.49
N GLU A 122 28.12 -14.28 4.65
CA GLU A 122 27.38 -14.29 5.92
C GLU A 122 28.15 -14.99 7.05
N THR A 123 28.74 -16.18 6.78
CA THR A 123 29.60 -16.87 7.74
C THR A 123 30.75 -15.97 8.22
N THR A 124 31.46 -15.39 7.28
CA THR A 124 32.64 -14.56 7.60
C THR A 124 32.27 -13.31 8.40
N ILE A 125 31.17 -12.65 8.07
CA ILE A 125 30.62 -11.49 8.80
C ILE A 125 30.25 -11.90 10.23
N GLN A 126 29.40 -12.93 10.37
CA GLN A 126 28.84 -13.34 11.67
C GLN A 126 29.91 -13.85 12.62
N ARG A 127 30.81 -14.68 12.12
CA ARG A 127 31.90 -15.24 12.92
C ARG A 127 32.92 -14.17 13.34
N ALA A 128 33.23 -13.22 12.44
CA ALA A 128 34.09 -12.09 12.79
C ALA A 128 33.43 -11.18 13.84
N LEU A 129 32.13 -10.87 13.68
CA LEU A 129 31.39 -10.11 14.68
C LEU A 129 31.43 -10.76 16.05
N ALA A 130 31.17 -12.06 16.14
CA ALA A 130 31.14 -12.78 17.41
C ALA A 130 32.47 -12.65 18.17
N VAL A 131 33.59 -12.85 17.49
CA VAL A 131 34.94 -12.76 18.11
C VAL A 131 35.29 -11.31 18.50
N LEU A 132 35.08 -10.37 17.58
CA LEU A 132 35.43 -8.97 17.78
C LEU A 132 34.57 -8.27 18.82
N SER A 133 33.27 -8.61 18.89
CA SER A 133 32.34 -8.15 19.93
C SER A 133 32.80 -8.63 21.30
N ALA A 134 33.06 -9.92 21.46
CA ALA A 134 33.49 -10.47 22.74
C ALA A 134 34.80 -9.81 23.26
N GLU A 135 35.76 -9.52 22.39
CA GLU A 135 36.99 -8.78 22.77
C GLU A 135 36.70 -7.34 23.21
N LEU A 136 35.81 -6.63 22.50
CA LEU A 136 35.43 -5.26 22.88
C LEU A 136 34.57 -5.21 24.14
N GLU A 137 33.67 -6.18 24.32
CA GLU A 137 32.86 -6.32 25.54
C GLU A 137 33.74 -6.61 26.77
N ALA A 138 34.78 -7.38 26.64
CA ALA A 138 35.76 -7.57 27.73
C ALA A 138 36.50 -6.27 28.12
N LEU A 139 36.69 -5.37 27.16
CA LEU A 139 37.36 -4.08 27.40
C LEU A 139 36.38 -3.02 27.97
N PHE A 140 35.23 -2.85 27.39
CA PHE A 140 34.28 -1.72 27.67
C PHE A 140 32.97 -2.14 28.33
N GLY A 141 32.74 -3.44 28.51
CA GLY A 141 31.44 -3.97 28.94
C GLY A 141 30.44 -4.11 27.79
N GLU A 142 29.32 -4.77 28.09
CA GLU A 142 28.23 -5.02 27.17
C GLU A 142 27.51 -3.72 26.84
N PRO A 143 27.21 -3.41 25.54
CA PRO A 143 26.43 -2.24 25.15
C PRO A 143 24.96 -2.41 25.56
N ARG A 144 24.40 -1.40 26.22
CA ARG A 144 23.04 -1.41 26.76
C ARG A 144 22.28 -0.16 26.38
N GLY A 145 20.99 -0.33 26.10
CA GLY A 145 20.05 0.75 25.87
C GLY A 145 19.56 1.39 27.17
N PRO A 146 18.73 2.45 27.06
CA PRO A 146 18.23 3.21 28.20
C PRO A 146 17.43 2.39 29.21
N GLN A 147 16.82 1.29 28.81
CA GLN A 147 16.05 0.39 29.67
C GLN A 147 16.90 -0.79 30.22
N GLY A 148 18.21 -0.78 29.93
CA GLY A 148 19.14 -1.82 30.35
C GLY A 148 19.21 -3.06 29.48
N GLU A 149 18.48 -3.10 28.38
CA GLU A 149 18.49 -4.17 27.36
C GLU A 149 19.84 -4.21 26.62
N ARG A 150 20.26 -5.43 26.25
CA ARG A 150 21.45 -5.61 25.44
C ARG A 150 21.20 -5.13 24.00
N LEU A 151 22.11 -4.30 23.49
CA LEU A 151 22.12 -3.82 22.12
C LEU A 151 23.13 -4.61 21.28
N THR A 152 22.86 -4.73 19.98
CA THR A 152 23.70 -5.46 19.02
C THR A 152 23.99 -4.64 17.77
N LEU A 153 25.16 -4.88 17.15
CA LEU A 153 25.43 -4.33 15.83
C LEU A 153 24.73 -5.16 14.75
N GLY A 154 23.78 -4.55 14.05
CA GLY A 154 23.21 -5.08 12.84
C GLY A 154 24.08 -4.77 11.62
N VAL A 155 24.35 -5.77 10.80
CA VAL A 155 24.98 -5.59 9.49
C VAL A 155 23.94 -5.84 8.42
N VAL A 156 23.62 -4.81 7.64
CA VAL A 156 22.70 -4.91 6.50
C VAL A 156 23.55 -5.14 5.25
N GLY A 157 23.35 -6.27 4.60
CA GLY A 157 23.86 -6.54 3.27
C GLY A 157 22.96 -5.91 2.22
N MET A 158 23.54 -5.12 1.34
CA MET A 158 22.88 -4.45 0.22
C MET A 158 23.17 -5.16 -1.10
N GLY A 159 22.57 -4.70 -2.18
CA GLY A 159 22.85 -5.17 -3.53
C GLY A 159 22.77 -6.69 -3.71
N LYS A 160 23.79 -7.30 -4.29
CA LYS A 160 23.81 -8.74 -4.57
C LYS A 160 23.89 -9.60 -3.29
N LEU A 161 24.57 -9.13 -2.24
CA LEU A 161 24.63 -9.83 -0.95
C LEU A 161 23.24 -9.88 -0.29
N GLY A 162 22.55 -8.75 -0.23
CA GLY A 162 21.21 -8.68 0.32
C GLY A 162 20.19 -9.50 -0.48
N GLY A 163 20.33 -9.53 -1.81
CA GLY A 163 19.52 -10.34 -2.73
C GLY A 163 19.78 -11.84 -2.71
N ARG A 164 20.78 -12.34 -1.97
CA ARG A 164 21.30 -13.72 -2.04
C ARG A 164 21.76 -14.13 -3.44
N GLU A 165 22.35 -13.18 -4.16
CA GLU A 165 22.80 -13.34 -5.55
C GLU A 165 24.29 -12.92 -5.68
N LEU A 166 25.12 -13.13 -4.62
CA LEU A 166 26.49 -12.66 -4.60
C LEU A 166 27.36 -13.36 -5.67
N ASN A 167 28.10 -12.58 -6.44
CA ASN A 167 29.07 -13.13 -7.39
C ASN A 167 30.33 -13.60 -6.70
N VAL A 168 31.11 -14.34 -7.45
CA VAL A 168 32.34 -14.98 -6.97
C VAL A 168 33.45 -13.99 -6.61
N SER A 169 33.52 -12.84 -7.32
CA SER A 169 34.50 -11.79 -7.02
C SER A 169 33.83 -10.41 -6.95
N SER A 170 32.69 -10.33 -6.26
CA SER A 170 32.03 -9.06 -5.93
C SER A 170 32.63 -8.41 -4.68
N ASP A 171 32.51 -7.10 -4.61
CA ASP A 171 32.47 -6.39 -3.34
C ASP A 171 31.14 -6.70 -2.61
N ILE A 172 31.15 -6.48 -1.30
CA ILE A 172 29.97 -6.54 -0.45
C ILE A 172 29.62 -5.13 0.01
N ASP A 173 28.41 -4.70 -0.34
CA ASP A 173 27.85 -3.42 0.09
C ASP A 173 27.22 -3.61 1.47
N LEU A 174 27.69 -2.86 2.48
CA LEU A 174 27.26 -3.00 3.87
C LEU A 174 26.76 -1.68 4.45
N ILE A 175 25.77 -1.76 5.35
CA ILE A 175 25.36 -0.67 6.22
C ILE A 175 25.32 -1.19 7.65
N PHE A 176 25.88 -0.43 8.60
CA PHE A 176 25.93 -0.78 10.01
C PHE A 176 24.87 -0.01 10.77
N ILE A 177 24.01 -0.74 11.52
CA ILE A 177 22.91 -0.18 12.30
C ILE A 177 22.91 -0.74 13.72
N TYR A 178 22.27 -0.03 14.66
CA TYR A 178 21.96 -0.50 16.01
C TYR A 178 20.65 0.09 16.49
N GLU A 179 20.05 -0.48 17.54
CA GLU A 179 18.67 -0.13 17.91
C GLU A 179 18.55 1.34 18.33
N GLU A 180 19.27 1.73 19.40
CA GLU A 180 19.17 3.07 20.00
C GLU A 180 20.45 3.46 20.75
N ASP A 181 20.58 4.74 21.09
CA ASP A 181 21.72 5.27 21.82
C ASP A 181 21.68 4.87 23.30
N GLY A 182 22.82 4.59 23.89
CA GLY A 182 23.01 4.19 25.27
C GLY A 182 24.49 4.16 25.64
N GLU A 183 24.84 3.40 26.67
CA GLU A 183 26.22 3.27 27.16
C GLU A 183 26.57 1.80 27.39
N THR A 184 27.86 1.50 27.36
CA THR A 184 28.37 0.17 27.75
C THR A 184 28.37 0.02 29.27
N ALA A 185 28.28 -1.23 29.77
CA ALA A 185 28.24 -1.50 31.21
C ALA A 185 29.58 -1.20 31.96
N GLY A 186 30.67 -0.88 31.23
CA GLY A 186 32.01 -0.80 31.76
C GLY A 186 32.66 -2.18 31.92
N GLY A 187 33.93 -2.26 31.67
CA GLY A 187 34.72 -3.51 31.76
C GLY A 187 36.12 -3.24 32.34
N GLN A 188 37.17 -3.70 31.65
CA GLN A 188 38.52 -3.35 31.98
C GLN A 188 38.80 -1.85 31.82
N ARG A 189 38.01 -1.15 31.03
CA ARG A 189 38.01 0.31 30.80
C ARG A 189 36.68 0.92 31.19
N ALA A 190 36.66 2.25 31.28
CA ALA A 190 35.44 2.99 31.55
C ALA A 190 34.38 2.75 30.47
N ALA A 191 33.09 2.89 30.85
CA ALA A 191 31.98 2.88 29.95
C ALA A 191 32.12 3.93 28.83
N ILE A 192 31.62 3.61 27.62
CA ILE A 192 31.63 4.50 26.47
C ILE A 192 30.23 4.48 25.83
N ALA A 193 29.90 5.52 25.06
CA ALA A 193 28.65 5.57 24.29
C ALA A 193 28.54 4.38 23.33
N THR A 194 27.35 3.85 23.15
CA THR A 194 27.07 2.72 22.22
C THR A 194 27.51 3.03 20.80
N GLN A 195 27.33 4.27 20.33
CA GLN A 195 27.79 4.70 19.02
C GLN A 195 29.30 4.55 18.85
N ASP A 196 30.09 4.93 19.86
CA ASP A 196 31.55 4.78 19.84
C ASP A 196 31.98 3.30 19.88
N PHE A 197 31.26 2.49 20.68
CA PHE A 197 31.48 1.05 20.74
C PHE A 197 31.27 0.40 19.38
N PHE A 198 30.11 0.63 18.76
CA PHE A 198 29.77 0.05 17.46
C PHE A 198 30.61 0.62 16.32
N THR A 199 31.04 1.88 16.39
CA THR A 199 31.99 2.46 15.41
C THR A 199 33.33 1.73 15.46
N ARG A 200 33.84 1.41 16.64
CA ARG A 200 35.08 0.63 16.81
C ARG A 200 34.91 -0.80 16.29
N LEU A 201 33.80 -1.45 16.64
CA LEU A 201 33.48 -2.79 16.18
C LEU A 201 33.38 -2.85 14.64
N GLY A 202 32.63 -1.90 14.01
CA GLY A 202 32.51 -1.81 12.57
C GLY A 202 33.83 -1.60 11.85
N LYS A 203 34.74 -0.73 12.37
CA LYS A 203 36.09 -0.55 11.81
C LYS A 203 36.92 -1.83 11.87
N ARG A 204 36.87 -2.54 12.99
CA ARG A 204 37.57 -3.83 13.13
C ARG A 204 36.99 -4.89 12.19
N LEU A 205 35.66 -4.96 12.02
CA LEU A 205 35.02 -5.87 11.08
C LEU A 205 35.46 -5.61 9.64
N ILE A 206 35.46 -4.34 9.20
CA ILE A 206 35.97 -3.96 7.87
C ILE A 206 37.46 -4.40 7.73
N GLY A 207 38.28 -4.15 8.72
CA GLY A 207 39.69 -4.59 8.72
C GLY A 207 39.82 -6.11 8.63
N ALA A 208 39.01 -6.87 9.37
CA ALA A 208 39.00 -8.32 9.31
C ALA A 208 38.67 -8.87 7.91
N LEU A 209 37.76 -8.22 7.19
CA LEU A 209 37.26 -8.67 5.88
C LEU A 209 38.09 -8.11 4.71
N ALA A 210 38.47 -6.83 4.72
CA ALA A 210 38.99 -6.14 3.54
C ALA A 210 40.52 -5.93 3.56
N GLU A 211 41.21 -6.01 4.72
CA GLU A 211 42.65 -5.83 4.80
C GLU A 211 43.38 -6.91 3.99
N VAL A 212 44.32 -6.50 3.13
CA VAL A 212 45.15 -7.40 2.35
C VAL A 212 46.34 -7.87 3.18
N THR A 213 46.44 -9.17 3.40
CA THR A 213 47.59 -9.82 4.12
C THR A 213 48.36 -10.76 3.20
N ALA A 214 49.31 -11.50 3.72
CA ALA A 214 50.03 -12.54 2.97
C ALA A 214 49.05 -13.63 2.43
N ASP A 215 47.94 -13.88 3.14
CA ASP A 215 46.91 -14.85 2.73
C ASP A 215 45.82 -14.21 1.85
N GLY A 216 45.99 -12.96 1.39
CA GLY A 216 45.01 -12.21 0.58
C GLY A 216 43.99 -11.42 1.42
N TYR A 217 42.77 -11.31 0.94
CA TYR A 217 41.62 -10.65 1.57
C TYR A 217 40.42 -11.59 1.59
N VAL A 218 39.38 -11.26 2.35
CA VAL A 218 38.12 -12.03 2.35
C VAL A 218 37.14 -11.46 1.33
N PHE A 219 36.72 -10.21 1.54
CA PHE A 219 35.88 -9.45 0.61
C PHE A 219 36.31 -7.98 0.60
N ARG A 220 36.15 -7.34 -0.54
CA ARG A 220 36.18 -5.88 -0.63
C ARG A 220 34.90 -5.36 -0.02
N VAL A 221 34.96 -4.38 0.88
CA VAL A 221 33.78 -3.81 1.58
C VAL A 221 33.49 -2.42 1.04
N ASP A 222 32.24 -2.20 0.61
CA ASP A 222 31.74 -0.89 0.19
C ASP A 222 30.72 -0.38 1.21
N MET A 223 30.96 0.81 1.77
CA MET A 223 30.11 1.45 2.76
C MET A 223 29.40 2.68 2.22
N ARG A 224 29.45 2.95 0.90
CA ARG A 224 28.92 4.19 0.30
C ARG A 224 27.40 4.27 0.28
N LEU A 225 26.68 3.15 0.45
CA LEU A 225 25.21 3.12 0.53
C LEU A 225 24.67 3.48 1.91
N ARG A 226 25.52 3.74 2.92
CA ARG A 226 25.07 4.21 4.24
C ARG A 226 24.47 5.62 4.16
N PRO A 227 23.59 6.01 5.12
CA PRO A 227 23.03 7.36 5.18
C PRO A 227 24.11 8.44 5.04
N ASN A 228 23.89 9.41 4.16
CA ASN A 228 24.82 10.47 3.78
C ASN A 228 26.14 9.99 3.13
N GLY A 229 26.24 8.72 2.71
CA GLY A 229 27.42 8.17 2.04
C GLY A 229 28.71 8.38 2.84
N ASP A 230 29.80 8.83 2.18
CA ASP A 230 31.10 9.01 2.83
C ASP A 230 31.13 10.16 3.85
N SER A 231 30.18 11.08 3.81
CA SER A 231 30.04 12.17 4.77
C SER A 231 29.30 11.78 6.04
N GLY A 232 28.59 10.65 6.02
CA GLY A 232 27.81 10.15 7.17
C GLY A 232 28.63 9.31 8.15
N PRO A 233 28.10 9.09 9.38
CA PRO A 233 28.75 8.22 10.36
C PRO A 233 28.85 6.79 9.83
N LEU A 234 29.81 6.04 10.35
CA LEU A 234 30.02 4.65 9.95
C LEU A 234 28.91 3.73 10.42
N VAL A 235 28.34 4.02 11.58
CA VAL A 235 27.20 3.31 12.18
C VAL A 235 26.07 4.29 12.46
N CYS A 236 24.82 3.89 12.33
CA CYS A 236 23.68 4.74 12.64
C CYS A 236 22.65 3.98 13.51
N SER A 237 21.99 4.70 14.41
CA SER A 237 20.86 4.16 15.14
C SER A 237 19.64 4.01 14.19
N LEU A 238 18.67 3.15 14.56
CA LEU A 238 17.43 3.02 13.79
C LEU A 238 16.68 4.35 13.71
N GLY A 239 16.66 5.13 14.80
CA GLY A 239 16.01 6.46 14.80
C GLY A 239 16.68 7.42 13.80
N MET A 240 18.02 7.43 13.70
CA MET A 240 18.74 8.23 12.70
C MET A 240 18.44 7.74 11.28
N LEU A 241 18.32 6.43 11.06
CA LEU A 241 17.99 5.85 9.75
C LEU A 241 16.58 6.25 9.31
N GLU A 242 15.61 6.21 10.23
CA GLU A 242 14.23 6.59 9.98
C GLU A 242 14.11 8.08 9.64
N GLU A 243 14.73 8.95 10.44
CA GLU A 243 14.78 10.40 10.18
C GLU A 243 15.42 10.69 8.81
N TYR A 244 16.53 10.00 8.50
CA TYR A 244 17.16 10.13 7.19
C TYR A 244 16.24 9.77 6.04
N PHE A 245 15.50 8.66 6.13
CA PHE A 245 14.55 8.25 5.10
C PHE A 245 13.41 9.24 4.93
N TYR A 246 12.94 9.81 6.04
CA TYR A 246 11.86 10.78 6.01
C TYR A 246 12.28 12.13 5.39
N VAL A 247 13.46 12.64 5.76
CA VAL A 247 13.90 13.99 5.38
C VAL A 247 14.69 14.02 4.08
N GLN A 248 15.55 13.04 3.85
CA GLN A 248 16.56 13.04 2.78
C GLN A 248 16.47 11.85 1.82
N GLY A 249 15.71 10.80 2.16
CA GLY A 249 15.61 9.57 1.39
C GLY A 249 15.26 9.81 -0.08
N ARG A 250 16.14 9.39 -1.00
CA ARG A 250 16.03 9.59 -2.45
C ARG A 250 15.49 8.35 -3.14
N GLU A 251 14.95 8.51 -4.34
CA GLU A 251 14.39 7.39 -5.12
C GLU A 251 15.42 6.30 -5.44
N TRP A 252 16.70 6.66 -5.67
CA TRP A 252 17.75 5.68 -5.91
C TRP A 252 18.07 4.85 -4.64
N GLU A 253 17.88 5.41 -3.44
CA GLU A 253 18.06 4.69 -2.18
C GLU A 253 16.89 3.72 -1.95
N ARG A 254 15.66 4.11 -2.26
CA ARG A 254 14.53 3.18 -2.27
C ARG A 254 14.81 1.98 -3.14
N TYR A 255 15.32 2.23 -4.34
CA TYR A 255 15.74 1.19 -5.27
C TYR A 255 16.84 0.29 -4.68
N ALA A 256 17.85 0.84 -4.03
CA ALA A 256 18.92 0.08 -3.39
C ALA A 256 18.40 -0.78 -2.22
N TRP A 257 17.49 -0.24 -1.40
CA TRP A 257 16.94 -0.91 -0.23
C TRP A 257 15.94 -2.03 -0.55
N ILE A 258 15.49 -2.19 -1.80
CA ILE A 258 14.74 -3.38 -2.24
C ILE A 258 15.46 -4.67 -1.85
N LYS A 259 16.79 -4.68 -2.01
CA LYS A 259 17.65 -5.83 -1.72
C LYS A 259 18.28 -5.78 -0.31
N GLY A 260 17.99 -4.74 0.48
CA GLY A 260 18.50 -4.61 1.84
C GLY A 260 18.05 -5.76 2.75
N ARG A 261 18.98 -6.41 3.45
CA ARG A 261 18.70 -7.55 4.34
C ARG A 261 19.71 -7.60 5.48
N LEU A 262 19.23 -7.82 6.71
CA LEU A 262 20.12 -8.09 7.84
C LEU A 262 20.88 -9.40 7.60
N VAL A 263 22.21 -9.36 7.64
CA VAL A 263 23.12 -10.50 7.42
C VAL A 263 23.91 -10.86 8.67
N SER A 264 23.88 -10.05 9.72
CA SER A 264 24.31 -10.43 11.06
C SER A 264 23.39 -11.52 11.64
N GLU A 265 23.89 -12.24 12.66
CA GLU A 265 23.16 -13.38 13.22
C GLU A 265 21.75 -13.00 13.69
N ALA A 266 20.77 -13.87 13.37
CA ALA A 266 19.35 -13.63 13.67
C ALA A 266 18.82 -14.47 14.85
N THR A 267 19.69 -15.22 15.56
CA THR A 267 19.28 -16.23 16.55
C THR A 267 19.05 -15.64 17.95
N SER A 268 19.74 -14.55 18.30
CA SER A 268 19.53 -13.88 19.59
C SER A 268 18.21 -13.08 19.61
N GLU A 269 17.67 -12.88 20.81
CA GLU A 269 16.47 -12.07 21.00
C GLU A 269 16.68 -10.61 20.53
N ALA A 270 17.84 -10.03 20.84
CA ALA A 270 18.22 -8.70 20.41
C ALA A 270 18.29 -8.59 18.88
N ALA A 271 18.92 -9.57 18.20
CA ALA A 271 18.98 -9.57 16.73
C ALA A 271 17.59 -9.70 16.07
N ARG A 272 16.69 -10.52 16.63
CA ARG A 272 15.30 -10.63 16.14
C ARG A 272 14.51 -9.35 16.34
N ARG A 273 14.70 -8.67 17.48
CA ARG A 273 14.09 -7.37 17.76
C ARG A 273 14.58 -6.32 16.75
N LEU A 274 15.90 -6.21 16.56
CA LEU A 274 16.50 -5.30 15.57
C LEU A 274 15.99 -5.56 14.15
N SER A 275 15.90 -6.83 13.73
CA SER A 275 15.39 -7.19 12.40
C SER A 275 13.94 -6.73 12.21
N LYS A 276 13.09 -6.94 13.21
CA LYS A 276 11.68 -6.53 13.17
C LYS A 276 11.53 -5.00 13.09
N GLN A 277 12.33 -4.28 13.87
CA GLN A 277 12.34 -2.81 13.87
C GLN A 277 12.86 -2.26 12.53
N LEU A 278 13.93 -2.84 11.99
CA LEU A 278 14.44 -2.47 10.67
C LEU A 278 13.40 -2.68 9.57
N ASP A 279 12.71 -3.82 9.56
CA ASP A 279 11.67 -4.12 8.57
C ASP A 279 10.49 -3.14 8.69
N ALA A 280 10.15 -2.67 9.90
CA ALA A 280 9.11 -1.67 10.12
C ALA A 280 9.48 -0.30 9.52
N ILE A 281 10.75 0.07 9.49
CA ILE A 281 11.27 1.32 8.90
C ILE A 281 11.43 1.19 7.38
N VAL A 282 12.04 0.09 6.92
CA VAL A 282 12.40 -0.10 5.50
C VAL A 282 11.18 -0.38 4.63
N THR A 283 10.23 -1.18 5.12
CA THR A 283 9.08 -1.59 4.30
C THR A 283 8.23 -0.40 3.82
N PRO A 284 7.80 0.56 4.66
CA PRO A 284 7.05 1.72 4.19
C PRO A 284 7.90 2.69 3.35
N PHE A 285 9.21 2.76 3.59
CA PHE A 285 10.12 3.56 2.76
C PHE A 285 10.22 3.02 1.34
N VAL A 286 10.42 1.70 1.18
CA VAL A 286 10.63 1.05 -0.12
C VAL A 286 9.33 0.80 -0.84
N TYR A 287 8.35 0.20 -0.15
CA TYR A 287 7.10 -0.30 -0.74
C TYR A 287 5.92 0.58 -0.33
N ARG A 288 5.76 1.71 -1.02
CA ARG A 288 4.61 2.59 -0.81
C ARG A 288 3.34 1.92 -1.30
N ARG A 289 2.27 2.01 -0.51
CA ARG A 289 0.97 1.41 -0.85
C ARG A 289 0.36 2.04 -2.10
N TYR A 290 0.59 3.32 -2.29
CA TYR A 290 0.09 4.09 -3.44
C TYR A 290 1.18 4.18 -4.50
N LEU A 291 0.79 3.90 -5.75
CA LEU A 291 1.68 3.97 -6.91
C LEU A 291 2.36 5.34 -7.02
N ASP A 292 3.66 5.33 -6.85
CA ASP A 292 4.48 6.51 -7.06
C ASP A 292 4.99 6.49 -8.51
N PHE A 293 4.19 7.01 -9.43
CA PHE A 293 4.54 7.07 -10.87
C PHE A 293 5.79 7.92 -11.13
N GLY A 294 6.14 8.82 -10.20
CA GLY A 294 7.42 9.52 -10.22
C GLY A 294 8.62 8.58 -10.16
N VAL A 295 8.46 7.42 -9.49
CA VAL A 295 9.50 6.39 -9.39
C VAL A 295 9.84 5.79 -10.75
N ILE A 296 8.86 5.43 -11.57
CA ILE A 296 9.10 4.85 -12.90
C ILE A 296 9.91 5.84 -13.74
N SER A 297 9.52 7.10 -13.75
CA SER A 297 10.24 8.15 -14.47
C SER A 297 11.63 8.42 -13.88
N ALA A 298 11.78 8.38 -12.56
CA ALA A 298 13.07 8.52 -11.89
C ALA A 298 13.99 7.32 -12.20
N ILE A 299 13.46 6.11 -12.22
CA ILE A 299 14.18 4.90 -12.60
C ILE A 299 14.60 4.95 -14.08
N ARG A 300 13.71 5.40 -14.99
CA ARG A 300 14.08 5.63 -16.40
C ARG A 300 15.22 6.65 -16.54
N ALA A 301 15.14 7.76 -15.82
CA ALA A 301 16.19 8.78 -15.83
C ALA A 301 17.51 8.23 -15.27
N LEU A 302 17.46 7.48 -14.18
CA LEU A 302 18.63 6.82 -13.60
C LEU A 302 19.25 5.83 -14.59
N HIS A 303 18.42 5.02 -15.25
CA HIS A 303 18.90 4.06 -16.27
C HIS A 303 19.55 4.78 -17.47
N LEU A 304 18.95 5.87 -17.96
CA LEU A 304 19.54 6.68 -19.03
C LEU A 304 20.89 7.26 -18.63
N GLN A 305 21.02 7.78 -17.40
CA GLN A 305 22.29 8.27 -16.88
C GLN A 305 23.36 7.17 -16.81
N ILE A 306 22.98 5.97 -16.34
CA ILE A 306 23.88 4.80 -16.29
C ILE A 306 24.32 4.40 -17.69
N ARG A 307 23.40 4.34 -18.66
CA ARG A 307 23.74 4.04 -20.06
C ARG A 307 24.69 5.10 -20.66
N GLN A 308 24.43 6.37 -20.44
CA GLN A 308 25.29 7.46 -20.91
C GLN A 308 26.69 7.36 -20.31
N GLU A 309 26.79 7.10 -19.00
CA GLU A 309 28.09 6.93 -18.35
C GLU A 309 28.82 5.65 -18.82
N ALA A 310 28.11 4.54 -19.04
CA ALA A 310 28.67 3.33 -19.62
C ALA A 310 29.21 3.60 -21.05
N GLN A 311 28.45 4.31 -21.89
CA GLN A 311 28.90 4.71 -23.24
C GLN A 311 30.12 5.63 -23.21
N ARG A 312 30.16 6.57 -22.26
CA ARG A 312 31.30 7.47 -22.07
C ARG A 312 32.54 6.70 -21.65
N ARG A 313 32.41 5.72 -20.73
CA ARG A 313 33.51 4.84 -20.32
C ARG A 313 33.99 3.95 -21.47
N ALA A 314 33.07 3.41 -22.26
CA ALA A 314 33.41 2.59 -23.43
C ALA A 314 34.21 3.39 -24.49
N SER A 315 33.84 4.66 -24.72
CA SER A 315 34.60 5.52 -25.63
C SER A 315 35.99 5.91 -25.09
N MET A 316 36.16 5.99 -23.77
CA MET A 316 37.46 6.26 -23.15
C MET A 316 38.37 5.03 -23.04
N ARG A 317 37.81 3.83 -23.00
CA ARG A 317 38.52 2.54 -22.89
C ARG A 317 37.89 1.51 -23.83
N PRO A 318 38.26 1.52 -25.10
CA PRO A 318 37.70 0.59 -26.10
C PRO A 318 37.94 -0.87 -25.78
N ASP A 319 39.00 -1.20 -25.06
CA ASP A 319 39.33 -2.52 -24.53
C ASP A 319 38.31 -3.07 -23.52
N LYS A 320 37.49 -2.21 -22.95
CA LYS A 320 36.42 -2.54 -21.99
C LYS A 320 35.01 -2.16 -22.47
N ALA A 321 34.88 -1.94 -23.77
CA ALA A 321 33.63 -1.45 -24.36
C ALA A 321 32.49 -2.49 -24.33
N ASP A 322 32.80 -3.77 -24.38
CA ASP A 322 31.82 -4.86 -24.39
C ASP A 322 31.59 -5.39 -22.97
N ASP A 323 30.64 -4.76 -22.27
CA ASP A 323 30.30 -5.05 -20.87
C ASP A 323 28.99 -5.82 -20.79
N ILE A 324 28.99 -7.04 -20.22
CA ILE A 324 27.83 -7.93 -20.13
C ILE A 324 26.85 -7.54 -19.05
N LYS A 325 27.21 -6.64 -18.14
CA LYS A 325 26.36 -6.16 -17.05
C LYS A 325 25.70 -4.84 -17.39
N LEU A 326 26.48 -3.86 -17.86
CA LEU A 326 26.02 -2.48 -18.10
C LEU A 326 25.68 -2.21 -19.57
N GLY A 327 26.11 -3.09 -20.49
CA GLY A 327 25.78 -3.05 -21.91
C GLY A 327 24.28 -3.27 -22.16
N ARG A 328 23.82 -2.94 -23.38
CA ARG A 328 22.43 -3.21 -23.81
C ARG A 328 22.14 -4.70 -23.74
N GLY A 329 20.95 -5.07 -23.28
CA GLY A 329 20.59 -6.46 -23.07
C GLY A 329 21.37 -7.16 -21.93
N GLY A 330 22.07 -6.42 -21.07
CA GLY A 330 22.87 -6.95 -19.98
C GLY A 330 22.12 -7.35 -18.73
N ILE A 331 22.84 -7.90 -17.76
CA ILE A 331 22.31 -8.39 -16.48
C ILE A 331 21.46 -7.31 -15.78
N ARG A 332 21.93 -6.06 -15.80
CA ARG A 332 21.28 -4.96 -15.10
C ARG A 332 19.89 -4.64 -15.63
N GLU A 333 19.63 -4.81 -16.91
CA GLU A 333 18.31 -4.59 -17.49
C GLU A 333 17.30 -5.62 -17.02
N ILE A 334 17.72 -6.87 -16.81
CA ILE A 334 16.86 -7.91 -16.23
C ILE A 334 16.56 -7.61 -14.75
N GLU A 335 17.60 -7.23 -13.97
CA GLU A 335 17.46 -6.84 -12.57
C GLU A 335 16.51 -5.63 -12.42
N PHE A 336 16.66 -4.61 -13.29
CA PHE A 336 15.79 -3.45 -13.33
C PHE A 336 14.34 -3.81 -13.62
N SER A 337 14.10 -4.67 -14.59
CA SER A 337 12.74 -5.14 -14.94
C SER A 337 12.06 -5.78 -13.73
N ALA A 338 12.76 -6.61 -12.97
CA ALA A 338 12.22 -7.21 -11.74
C ALA A 338 11.96 -6.15 -10.66
N GLN A 339 12.90 -5.23 -10.43
CA GLN A 339 12.79 -4.22 -9.38
C GLN A 339 11.68 -3.20 -9.65
N VAL A 340 11.35 -2.92 -10.91
CA VAL A 340 10.18 -2.11 -11.26
C VAL A 340 8.90 -2.75 -10.74
N PHE A 341 8.69 -4.07 -10.96
CA PHE A 341 7.52 -4.76 -10.41
C PHE A 341 7.49 -4.72 -8.88
N GLN A 342 8.65 -4.84 -8.23
CA GLN A 342 8.75 -4.75 -6.77
C GLN A 342 8.32 -3.38 -6.25
N LEU A 343 8.75 -2.29 -6.86
CA LEU A 343 8.39 -0.93 -6.46
C LEU A 343 6.93 -0.59 -6.75
N ILE A 344 6.40 -1.09 -7.88
CA ILE A 344 5.03 -0.79 -8.29
C ILE A 344 4.01 -1.62 -7.49
N ARG A 345 4.29 -2.89 -7.24
CA ARG A 345 3.32 -3.83 -6.65
C ARG A 345 3.62 -4.24 -5.22
N GLY A 346 4.85 -4.09 -4.74
CA GLY A 346 5.26 -4.55 -3.41
C GLY A 346 4.56 -3.85 -2.24
N GLY A 347 3.95 -2.68 -2.47
CA GLY A 347 3.12 -2.01 -1.48
C GLY A 347 1.76 -2.68 -1.27
N GLN A 348 1.20 -3.29 -2.31
CA GLN A 348 -0.10 -3.96 -2.31
C GLN A 348 0.03 -5.48 -2.15
N ASP A 349 1.01 -6.09 -2.81
CA ASP A 349 1.27 -7.53 -2.78
C ASP A 349 2.65 -7.82 -2.15
N ALA A 350 2.62 -8.43 -0.96
CA ALA A 350 3.83 -8.83 -0.23
C ALA A 350 4.67 -9.88 -0.99
N GLY A 351 4.09 -10.63 -1.93
CA GLY A 351 4.80 -11.59 -2.77
C GLY A 351 5.87 -10.93 -3.65
N PHE A 352 5.71 -9.64 -4.01
CA PHE A 352 6.75 -8.87 -4.71
C PHE A 352 7.89 -8.39 -3.81
N ARG A 353 7.83 -8.53 -2.48
CA ARG A 353 8.90 -8.13 -1.56
C ARG A 353 10.02 -9.15 -1.45
N VAL A 354 9.95 -10.23 -2.21
CA VAL A 354 11.04 -11.22 -2.32
C VAL A 354 12.25 -10.59 -3.02
N ARG A 355 13.47 -10.88 -2.54
CA ARG A 355 14.69 -10.20 -2.99
C ARG A 355 15.34 -10.80 -4.25
N PRO A 356 15.35 -12.14 -4.47
CA PRO A 356 15.98 -12.74 -5.64
C PRO A 356 15.26 -12.38 -6.94
N THR A 357 16.02 -11.92 -7.94
CA THR A 357 15.51 -11.45 -9.26
C THR A 357 14.61 -12.45 -9.96
N LEU A 358 15.03 -13.74 -10.05
CA LEU A 358 14.24 -14.78 -10.71
C LEU A 358 12.96 -15.14 -9.95
N ALA A 359 12.91 -14.95 -8.63
CA ALA A 359 11.70 -15.16 -7.85
C ALA A 359 10.65 -14.09 -8.16
N VAL A 360 11.08 -12.84 -8.28
CA VAL A 360 10.21 -11.71 -8.67
C VAL A 360 9.62 -11.91 -10.07
N LEU A 361 10.45 -12.27 -11.06
CA LEU A 361 9.98 -12.53 -12.44
C LEU A 361 8.94 -13.67 -12.49
N ARG A 362 9.14 -14.74 -11.72
CA ARG A 362 8.16 -15.83 -11.61
C ARG A 362 6.87 -15.35 -10.97
N HIS A 363 6.95 -14.56 -9.91
CA HIS A 363 5.77 -14.01 -9.26
C HIS A 363 4.99 -13.09 -10.21
N ALA A 364 5.68 -12.24 -10.97
CA ALA A 364 5.07 -11.40 -11.99
C ALA A 364 4.36 -12.22 -13.09
N ALA A 365 4.94 -13.33 -13.51
CA ALA A 365 4.31 -14.22 -14.50
C ALA A 365 3.07 -14.93 -13.95
N THR A 366 3.08 -15.38 -12.68
CA THR A 366 1.89 -16.00 -12.05
C THR A 366 0.72 -15.05 -11.91
N HIS A 367 0.99 -13.73 -11.82
CA HIS A 367 -0.04 -12.67 -11.75
C HIS A 367 -0.36 -12.04 -13.13
N GLY A 368 0.11 -12.65 -14.23
CA GLY A 368 -0.20 -12.18 -15.58
C GLY A 368 0.41 -10.83 -15.97
N LEU A 369 1.38 -10.31 -15.20
CA LEU A 369 2.05 -9.03 -15.49
C LEU A 369 3.10 -9.17 -16.61
N ILE A 370 3.66 -10.35 -16.80
CA ILE A 370 4.48 -10.74 -17.92
C ILE A 370 4.02 -12.11 -18.43
N ASP A 371 4.20 -12.34 -19.73
CA ASP A 371 3.90 -13.64 -20.32
C ASP A 371 4.83 -14.73 -19.75
N THR A 372 4.30 -15.92 -19.50
CA THR A 372 5.08 -17.05 -18.99
C THR A 372 6.26 -17.40 -19.92
N SER A 373 6.08 -17.29 -21.23
CA SER A 373 7.15 -17.55 -22.23
C SER A 373 8.27 -16.51 -22.14
N VAL A 374 7.93 -15.25 -21.87
CA VAL A 374 8.86 -14.15 -21.62
C VAL A 374 9.65 -14.38 -20.34
N CYS A 375 8.96 -14.77 -19.25
CA CYS A 375 9.60 -15.10 -17.97
C CYS A 375 10.64 -16.21 -18.12
N VAL A 376 10.32 -17.28 -18.86
CA VAL A 376 11.24 -18.40 -19.13
C VAL A 376 12.48 -17.91 -19.87
N LYS A 377 12.32 -17.15 -20.95
CA LYS A 377 13.45 -16.65 -21.77
C LYS A 377 14.31 -15.64 -20.98
N LEU A 378 13.70 -14.71 -20.23
CA LEU A 378 14.45 -13.80 -19.36
C LEU A 378 15.25 -14.56 -18.28
N SER A 379 14.67 -15.62 -17.73
CA SER A 379 15.35 -16.47 -16.75
C SER A 379 16.52 -17.23 -17.37
N GLN A 380 16.40 -17.69 -18.60
CA GLN A 380 17.49 -18.32 -19.36
C GLN A 380 18.60 -17.32 -19.66
N ALA A 381 18.27 -16.13 -20.15
CA ALA A 381 19.22 -15.06 -20.41
C ALA A 381 19.96 -14.64 -19.13
N TYR A 382 19.23 -14.48 -18.01
CA TYR A 382 19.86 -14.14 -16.71
C TYR A 382 20.86 -15.20 -16.28
N ARG A 383 20.51 -16.48 -16.32
CA ARG A 383 21.43 -17.58 -15.95
C ARG A 383 22.65 -17.60 -16.86
N PHE A 384 22.46 -17.51 -18.18
CA PHE A 384 23.58 -17.47 -19.14
C PHE A 384 24.53 -16.29 -18.89
N LEU A 385 24.00 -15.10 -18.71
CA LEU A 385 24.81 -13.90 -18.45
C LEU A 385 25.54 -13.98 -17.10
N ARG A 386 24.91 -14.54 -16.08
CA ARG A 386 25.53 -14.74 -14.76
C ARG A 386 26.63 -15.80 -14.80
N GLU A 387 26.42 -16.91 -15.51
CA GLU A 387 27.43 -17.93 -15.73
C GLU A 387 28.63 -17.33 -16.46
N LEU A 388 28.41 -16.56 -17.51
CA LEU A 388 29.46 -15.85 -18.23
C LEU A 388 30.20 -14.85 -17.31
N GLU A 389 29.49 -14.11 -16.47
CA GLU A 389 30.07 -13.20 -15.47
C GLU A 389 31.00 -13.96 -14.50
N HIS A 390 30.58 -15.14 -14.00
CA HIS A 390 31.41 -15.98 -13.15
C HIS A 390 32.69 -16.42 -13.87
N ARG A 391 32.60 -16.90 -15.12
CA ARG A 391 33.77 -17.32 -15.92
C ARG A 391 34.77 -16.18 -16.10
N LEU A 392 34.29 -14.96 -16.36
CA LEU A 392 35.16 -13.78 -16.48
C LEU A 392 35.89 -13.46 -15.16
N GLN A 393 35.19 -13.56 -14.04
CA GLN A 393 35.72 -13.24 -12.72
C GLN A 393 36.70 -14.31 -12.21
N TYR A 394 36.48 -15.58 -12.50
CA TYR A 394 37.37 -16.69 -12.10
C TYR A 394 38.78 -16.55 -12.61
N ARG A 395 39.01 -15.98 -13.81
CA ARG A 395 40.32 -15.91 -14.44
C ARG A 395 41.41 -15.34 -13.49
N ASN A 396 41.13 -14.22 -12.83
CA ASN A 396 42.09 -13.49 -11.99
C ASN A 396 41.57 -13.11 -10.61
N ASP A 397 40.40 -13.59 -10.16
CA ASP A 397 39.70 -13.11 -8.96
C ASP A 397 39.49 -11.57 -9.02
N ALA A 398 38.97 -11.11 -10.16
CA ALA A 398 38.82 -9.68 -10.44
C ALA A 398 37.34 -9.34 -10.71
N GLN A 399 36.91 -8.20 -10.19
CA GLN A 399 35.57 -7.66 -10.48
C GLN A 399 35.55 -7.09 -11.91
N THR A 400 35.33 -7.95 -12.88
CA THR A 400 35.24 -7.59 -14.30
C THR A 400 33.95 -8.08 -14.91
N HIS A 401 33.43 -7.31 -15.86
CA HIS A 401 32.24 -7.61 -16.66
C HIS A 401 32.52 -7.44 -18.16
N ALA A 402 33.74 -7.05 -18.50
CA ALA A 402 34.13 -6.82 -19.88
C ALA A 402 34.61 -8.12 -20.54
N MET A 403 34.23 -8.33 -21.79
CA MET A 403 34.69 -9.45 -22.59
C MET A 403 36.19 -9.35 -22.86
N PRO A 404 36.96 -10.46 -22.85
CA PRO A 404 38.40 -10.42 -23.01
C PRO A 404 38.81 -10.01 -24.41
N VAL A 405 39.94 -9.31 -24.51
CA VAL A 405 40.57 -8.92 -25.79
C VAL A 405 41.60 -9.94 -26.25
N ASP A 406 42.26 -10.55 -25.28
CA ASP A 406 43.31 -11.52 -25.53
C ASP A 406 42.79 -12.82 -26.21
N PRO A 407 43.41 -13.32 -27.30
CA PRO A 407 42.91 -14.50 -28.00
C PRO A 407 42.94 -15.79 -27.17
N GLU A 408 43.87 -15.95 -26.24
CA GLU A 408 43.96 -17.12 -25.39
C GLU A 408 42.84 -17.12 -24.35
N ASP A 409 42.60 -15.96 -23.72
CA ASP A 409 41.46 -15.78 -22.77
C ASP A 409 40.11 -15.96 -23.46
N ARG A 410 39.96 -15.51 -24.74
CA ARG A 410 38.75 -15.75 -25.54
C ARG A 410 38.49 -17.24 -25.80
N ALA A 411 39.53 -17.95 -26.16
CA ALA A 411 39.44 -19.40 -26.42
C ALA A 411 39.16 -20.18 -25.13
N ALA A 412 39.81 -19.77 -23.99
CA ALA A 412 39.53 -20.38 -22.69
C ALA A 412 38.08 -20.13 -22.24
N LEU A 413 37.59 -18.90 -22.39
CA LEU A 413 36.21 -18.54 -22.06
C LEU A 413 35.17 -19.30 -22.88
N ALA A 414 35.38 -19.42 -24.22
CA ALA A 414 34.49 -20.17 -25.12
C ALA A 414 34.37 -21.65 -24.68
N ARG A 415 35.50 -22.29 -24.39
CA ARG A 415 35.53 -23.67 -23.88
C ARG A 415 34.82 -23.80 -22.51
N ALA A 416 35.04 -22.86 -21.61
CA ALA A 416 34.40 -22.87 -20.29
C ALA A 416 32.87 -22.61 -20.34
N MET A 417 32.38 -22.00 -21.43
CA MET A 417 30.95 -21.82 -21.70
C MET A 417 30.36 -22.92 -22.59
N GLY A 418 31.13 -24.00 -22.87
CA GLY A 418 30.69 -25.13 -23.68
C GLY A 418 30.49 -24.79 -25.16
N CYS A 419 31.25 -23.82 -25.70
CA CYS A 419 31.22 -23.41 -27.09
C CYS A 419 32.50 -23.86 -27.81
N ASP A 420 32.35 -24.27 -29.09
CA ASP A 420 33.46 -24.74 -29.89
C ASP A 420 34.48 -23.61 -30.16
N ASP A 421 33.99 -22.39 -30.34
CA ASP A 421 34.80 -21.22 -30.59
C ASP A 421 34.16 -19.94 -30.02
N TYR A 422 34.95 -18.85 -30.05
CA TYR A 422 34.51 -17.56 -29.49
C TYR A 422 33.36 -16.92 -30.32
N SER A 423 33.29 -17.18 -31.63
CA SER A 423 32.22 -16.64 -32.49
C SER A 423 30.86 -17.26 -32.16
N THR A 424 30.83 -18.53 -31.83
CA THR A 424 29.64 -19.26 -31.35
C THR A 424 29.21 -18.72 -29.96
N LEU A 425 30.13 -18.45 -29.08
CA LEU A 425 29.83 -17.80 -27.79
C LEU A 425 29.19 -16.41 -27.99
N MET A 426 29.78 -15.58 -28.87
CA MET A 426 29.26 -14.26 -29.20
C MET A 426 27.87 -14.31 -29.81
N ALA A 427 27.60 -15.21 -30.75
CA ALA A 427 26.29 -15.38 -31.33
C ALA A 427 25.20 -15.73 -30.26
N ARG A 428 25.54 -16.59 -29.29
CA ARG A 428 24.65 -16.92 -28.17
C ARG A 428 24.43 -15.71 -27.26
N LEU A 429 25.48 -14.97 -26.96
CA LEU A 429 25.44 -13.76 -26.15
C LEU A 429 24.52 -12.70 -26.78
N ASP A 430 24.71 -12.45 -28.08
CA ASP A 430 23.95 -11.45 -28.81
C ASP A 430 22.46 -11.83 -28.92
N ALA A 431 22.14 -13.11 -29.12
CA ALA A 431 20.75 -13.56 -29.10
C ALA A 431 20.07 -13.34 -27.75
N HIS A 432 20.75 -13.54 -26.61
CA HIS A 432 20.21 -13.24 -25.30
C HIS A 432 20.08 -11.75 -25.08
N ARG A 433 21.07 -10.96 -25.45
CA ARG A 433 21.07 -9.49 -25.32
C ARG A 433 19.94 -8.85 -26.11
N GLU A 434 19.76 -9.25 -27.37
CA GLU A 434 18.69 -8.74 -28.25
C GLU A 434 17.31 -9.00 -27.63
N PHE A 435 17.09 -10.20 -27.12
CA PHE A 435 15.83 -10.53 -26.45
C PHE A 435 15.60 -9.70 -25.20
N VAL A 436 16.61 -9.57 -24.32
CA VAL A 436 16.51 -8.79 -23.08
C VAL A 436 16.26 -7.32 -23.40
N GLU A 437 16.96 -6.75 -24.36
CA GLU A 437 16.78 -5.37 -24.81
C GLU A 437 15.34 -5.13 -25.30
N GLN A 438 14.82 -6.02 -26.16
CA GLN A 438 13.44 -5.92 -26.64
C GLN A 438 12.42 -5.96 -25.50
N GLN A 439 12.58 -6.85 -24.53
CA GLN A 439 11.67 -6.94 -23.39
C GLN A 439 11.82 -5.75 -22.45
N PHE A 440 13.04 -5.29 -22.23
CA PHE A 440 13.29 -4.10 -21.43
C PHE A 440 12.65 -2.86 -22.06
N ASP A 441 12.85 -2.67 -23.37
CA ASP A 441 12.24 -1.56 -24.10
C ASP A 441 10.70 -1.65 -24.10
N GLN A 442 10.10 -2.85 -24.10
CA GLN A 442 8.64 -3.04 -23.96
C GLN A 442 8.11 -2.68 -22.56
N ILE A 443 8.83 -3.05 -21.49
CA ILE A 443 8.45 -2.71 -20.11
C ILE A 443 8.59 -1.21 -19.87
N PHE A 444 9.59 -0.59 -20.50
CA PHE A 444 9.90 0.83 -20.35
C PHE A 444 9.47 1.69 -21.54
N ALA A 445 8.99 1.10 -22.64
CA ALA A 445 8.39 1.85 -23.70
C ALA A 445 7.23 2.68 -23.13
N ASP A 446 7.21 3.95 -23.46
CA ASP A 446 5.96 4.67 -23.35
C ASP A 446 4.93 3.90 -24.16
N LYS A 447 3.86 3.42 -23.55
CA LYS A 447 2.70 2.86 -24.25
C LYS A 447 2.03 3.89 -25.18
N VAL A 448 2.74 4.94 -25.51
CA VAL A 448 2.40 5.98 -26.48
C VAL A 448 2.77 5.58 -27.93
N SER A 449 3.51 4.47 -28.14
CA SER A 449 3.96 4.07 -29.48
C SER A 449 3.49 2.66 -29.86
N GLY A 450 2.19 2.39 -29.89
CA GLY A 450 1.76 1.11 -30.39
C GLY A 450 0.27 0.82 -30.30
N ARG A 451 -0.52 1.58 -30.95
CA ARG A 451 -1.72 1.40 -31.76
C ARG A 451 -2.54 2.70 -31.74
N ASP A 452 -2.66 3.23 -32.96
CA ASP A 452 -3.37 4.45 -33.32
C ASP A 452 -2.73 5.77 -32.88
N GLY A 453 -1.97 6.32 -33.81
CA GLY A 453 -1.65 7.69 -34.17
C GLY A 453 -2.17 8.79 -33.24
N CYS A 454 -1.56 8.98 -32.06
CA CYS A 454 -1.54 10.25 -31.37
C CYS A 454 -0.10 10.56 -31.02
N GLY A 455 0.70 10.90 -32.05
CA GLY A 455 1.79 11.84 -31.90
C GLY A 455 1.20 13.10 -31.24
N ALA A 456 1.93 13.78 -30.37
CA ALA A 456 1.53 15.12 -29.98
C ALA A 456 1.20 15.89 -31.26
N PRO A 457 -0.04 16.37 -31.44
CA PRO A 457 -0.34 17.12 -32.64
C PRO A 457 0.35 18.48 -32.46
N GLU A 458 1.43 18.67 -33.15
CA GLU A 458 2.17 19.95 -33.16
C GLU A 458 1.31 21.12 -33.68
N ASP A 459 0.10 20.85 -34.21
CA ASP A 459 -0.84 21.86 -34.75
C ASP A 459 -2.33 21.61 -34.41
N GLY A 460 -2.64 20.94 -33.30
CA GLY A 460 -4.02 20.63 -32.91
C GLY A 460 -4.75 21.82 -32.26
N ALA A 461 -6.09 21.87 -32.40
CA ALA A 461 -6.95 22.86 -31.76
C ALA A 461 -6.77 22.92 -30.22
N ALA A 462 -6.57 21.78 -29.59
CA ALA A 462 -6.34 21.64 -28.14
C ALA A 462 -5.02 22.26 -27.68
N ALA A 463 -3.93 21.98 -28.42
CA ALA A 463 -2.62 22.60 -28.15
C ALA A 463 -2.63 24.11 -28.31
N TRP A 464 -3.36 24.60 -29.30
CA TRP A 464 -3.53 26.04 -29.52
C TRP A 464 -4.36 26.68 -28.39
N VAL A 465 -5.44 26.05 -27.93
CA VAL A 465 -6.24 26.54 -26.80
C VAL A 465 -5.41 26.57 -25.52
N TRP A 466 -4.63 25.50 -25.23
CA TRP A 466 -3.73 25.48 -24.09
C TRP A 466 -2.35 26.05 -24.46
N SER A 467 -2.30 27.33 -24.68
CA SER A 467 -1.08 28.05 -25.12
C SER A 467 -1.03 29.49 -24.56
N SER A 468 -0.01 30.21 -24.95
CA SER A 468 0.15 31.63 -24.60
C SER A 468 -1.05 32.50 -25.03
N ALA A 469 -1.90 32.05 -25.95
CA ALA A 469 -3.15 32.72 -26.29
C ALA A 469 -4.09 32.92 -25.09
N LEU A 470 -4.01 32.06 -24.04
CA LEU A 470 -4.75 32.24 -22.79
C LEU A 470 -4.37 33.51 -22.00
N SER A 471 -3.19 34.07 -22.22
CA SER A 471 -2.75 35.31 -21.61
C SER A 471 -3.08 36.57 -22.45
N ASP A 472 -3.61 36.39 -23.67
CA ASP A 472 -3.93 37.45 -24.60
C ASP A 472 -5.43 37.72 -24.65
N ASP A 473 -5.85 38.87 -24.14
CA ASP A 473 -7.26 39.26 -24.15
C ASP A 473 -7.79 39.52 -25.57
N SER A 474 -6.92 39.86 -26.54
CA SER A 474 -7.31 40.04 -27.92
C SER A 474 -7.65 38.75 -28.65
N ALA A 475 -7.29 37.59 -28.09
CA ALA A 475 -7.56 36.27 -28.64
C ALA A 475 -8.90 35.65 -28.15
N GLU A 476 -9.70 36.36 -27.36
CA GLU A 476 -10.88 35.79 -26.69
C GLU A 476 -11.89 35.17 -27.66
N ASP A 477 -12.25 35.87 -28.74
CA ASP A 477 -13.23 35.35 -29.72
C ASP A 477 -12.67 34.14 -30.45
N ALA A 478 -11.38 34.12 -30.77
CA ALA A 478 -10.72 32.97 -31.38
C ALA A 478 -10.65 31.76 -30.43
N LEU A 479 -10.38 31.98 -29.15
CA LEU A 479 -10.37 30.95 -28.11
C LEU A 479 -11.78 30.34 -27.93
N ARG A 480 -12.82 31.18 -27.87
CA ARG A 480 -14.23 30.74 -27.81
C ARG A 480 -14.57 29.86 -29.01
N ALA A 481 -14.26 30.30 -30.22
CA ALA A 481 -14.51 29.56 -31.44
C ALA A 481 -13.82 28.18 -31.43
N ARG A 482 -12.57 28.13 -31.00
CA ARG A 482 -11.80 26.86 -30.89
C ARG A 482 -12.34 25.92 -29.84
N ILE A 483 -12.79 26.41 -28.68
CA ILE A 483 -13.41 25.60 -27.64
C ILE A 483 -14.75 25.01 -28.15
N VAL A 484 -15.51 25.76 -28.94
CA VAL A 484 -16.72 25.24 -29.62
C VAL A 484 -16.36 24.13 -30.61
N GLU A 485 -15.29 24.30 -31.41
CA GLU A 485 -14.81 23.24 -32.30
C GLU A 485 -14.38 21.96 -31.56
N LEU A 486 -13.90 22.06 -30.31
CA LEU A 486 -13.62 20.93 -29.44
C LEU A 486 -14.88 20.28 -28.85
N GLY A 487 -16.06 20.80 -29.14
CA GLY A 487 -17.35 20.22 -28.78
C GLY A 487 -17.98 20.78 -27.51
N VAL A 488 -17.51 21.93 -27.00
CA VAL A 488 -18.12 22.62 -25.85
C VAL A 488 -18.99 23.77 -26.36
N ALA A 489 -20.31 23.62 -26.24
CA ALA A 489 -21.27 24.56 -26.80
C ALA A 489 -21.24 25.95 -26.13
N GLU A 490 -21.05 25.96 -24.79
CA GLU A 490 -20.98 27.20 -23.99
C GLU A 490 -19.59 27.34 -23.35
N PRO A 491 -18.64 28.03 -24.05
CA PRO A 491 -17.25 28.05 -23.63
C PRO A 491 -16.92 29.07 -22.53
N GLY A 492 -17.85 29.92 -22.11
CA GLY A 492 -17.58 31.06 -21.23
C GLY A 492 -16.92 30.69 -19.89
N ASP A 493 -17.57 29.80 -19.13
CA ASP A 493 -17.09 29.38 -17.81
C ASP A 493 -15.80 28.57 -17.91
N LEU A 494 -15.72 27.68 -18.93
CA LEU A 494 -14.48 26.93 -19.18
C LEU A 494 -13.31 27.84 -19.52
N LEU A 495 -13.53 28.83 -20.40
CA LEU A 495 -12.49 29.80 -20.79
C LEU A 495 -11.97 30.61 -19.59
N ALA A 496 -12.91 31.08 -18.76
CA ALA A 496 -12.54 31.80 -17.53
C ALA A 496 -11.70 30.91 -16.60
N ARG A 497 -12.05 29.62 -16.48
CA ARG A 497 -11.31 28.65 -15.67
C ARG A 497 -9.92 28.35 -16.26
N LEU A 498 -9.81 28.14 -17.56
CA LEU A 498 -8.53 27.93 -18.25
C LEU A 498 -7.57 29.09 -18.03
N ARG A 499 -8.04 30.33 -18.19
CA ARG A 499 -7.27 31.54 -17.91
C ARG A 499 -6.84 31.61 -16.44
N GLY A 500 -7.76 31.34 -15.51
CA GLY A 500 -7.46 31.34 -14.10
C GLY A 500 -6.33 30.39 -13.73
N VAL A 501 -6.34 29.17 -14.30
CA VAL A 501 -5.27 28.19 -14.08
C VAL A 501 -3.97 28.61 -14.71
N TRP A 502 -3.99 29.06 -15.98
CA TRP A 502 -2.80 29.49 -16.71
C TRP A 502 -2.08 30.64 -16.00
N GLN A 503 -2.83 31.58 -15.44
CA GLN A 503 -2.29 32.78 -14.73
C GLN A 503 -2.02 32.50 -13.24
N SER A 504 -2.36 31.29 -12.73
CA SER A 504 -2.20 30.97 -11.29
C SER A 504 -0.72 30.89 -10.90
N SER A 505 -0.40 31.35 -9.70
CA SER A 505 0.93 31.19 -9.10
C SER A 505 1.31 29.74 -8.90
N ARG A 506 0.32 28.84 -8.80
CA ARG A 506 0.53 27.39 -8.69
C ARG A 506 1.07 26.81 -9.98
N TYR A 507 0.47 27.16 -11.12
CA TYR A 507 0.94 26.71 -12.43
C TYR A 507 2.29 27.35 -12.79
N ALA A 508 2.42 28.67 -12.60
CA ALA A 508 3.66 29.40 -12.88
C ALA A 508 4.85 28.90 -12.04
N GLY A 509 4.60 28.47 -10.81
CA GLY A 509 5.62 27.95 -9.89
C GLY A 509 5.97 26.47 -10.07
N LEU A 510 5.41 25.77 -11.07
CA LEU A 510 5.75 24.39 -11.34
C LEU A 510 7.18 24.25 -11.87
N ALA A 511 7.89 23.22 -11.38
CA ALA A 511 9.13 22.79 -12.00
C ALA A 511 8.89 22.42 -13.48
N GLU A 512 9.85 22.68 -14.36
CA GLU A 512 9.74 22.51 -15.81
C GLU A 512 9.12 21.18 -16.22
N ARG A 513 9.59 20.06 -15.65
CA ARG A 513 9.07 18.71 -15.92
C ARG A 513 7.60 18.53 -15.49
N SER A 514 7.19 19.12 -14.37
CA SER A 514 5.81 19.05 -13.89
C SER A 514 4.90 19.92 -14.75
N ARG A 515 5.39 21.07 -15.25
CA ARG A 515 4.68 21.93 -16.17
C ARG A 515 4.43 21.23 -17.50
N GLN A 516 5.45 20.62 -18.12
CA GLN A 516 5.31 19.84 -19.35
C GLN A 516 4.26 18.73 -19.22
N ARG A 517 4.24 18.01 -18.08
CA ARG A 517 3.21 16.99 -17.82
C ARG A 517 1.81 17.60 -17.68
N PHE A 518 1.70 18.71 -16.97
CA PHE A 518 0.44 19.43 -16.82
C PHE A 518 -0.09 19.83 -18.21
N ASP A 519 0.75 20.39 -19.06
CA ASP A 519 0.40 20.82 -20.42
C ASP A 519 -0.09 19.65 -21.28
N ILE A 520 0.60 18.51 -21.22
CA ILE A 520 0.18 17.29 -21.94
C ILE A 520 -1.20 16.82 -21.46
N VAL A 521 -1.45 16.79 -20.14
CA VAL A 521 -2.75 16.38 -19.59
C VAL A 521 -3.84 17.37 -19.99
N ALA A 522 -3.57 18.67 -19.91
CA ALA A 522 -4.51 19.71 -20.31
C ALA A 522 -4.91 19.59 -21.78
N GLN A 523 -3.94 19.39 -22.68
CA GLN A 523 -4.20 19.22 -24.12
C GLN A 523 -5.02 17.95 -24.39
N ARG A 524 -4.64 16.80 -23.81
CA ARG A 524 -5.38 15.54 -23.96
C ARG A 524 -6.81 15.62 -23.42
N ALA A 525 -7.01 16.32 -22.31
CA ALA A 525 -8.33 16.54 -21.75
C ALA A 525 -9.22 17.39 -22.70
N LEU A 526 -8.67 18.45 -23.29
CA LEU A 526 -9.36 19.25 -24.28
C LEU A 526 -9.70 18.47 -25.55
N GLU A 527 -8.80 17.58 -26.00
CA GLU A 527 -9.05 16.67 -27.13
C GLU A 527 -10.18 15.67 -26.80
N ALA A 528 -10.20 15.14 -25.58
CA ALA A 528 -11.23 14.21 -25.13
C ALA A 528 -12.64 14.85 -25.03
N ALA A 529 -12.73 16.19 -25.07
CA ALA A 529 -14.00 16.90 -24.91
C ALA A 529 -15.09 16.38 -25.87
N ARG A 530 -14.73 16.07 -27.11
CA ARG A 530 -15.66 15.59 -28.13
C ARG A 530 -16.31 14.23 -27.79
N THR A 531 -15.65 13.42 -26.98
CA THR A 531 -16.10 12.06 -26.59
C THR A 531 -16.83 12.04 -25.25
N LEU A 532 -16.85 13.17 -24.53
CA LEU A 532 -17.53 13.26 -23.24
C LEU A 532 -19.06 13.32 -23.41
N GLU A 533 -19.74 12.52 -22.61
CA GLU A 533 -21.20 12.48 -22.57
C GLU A 533 -21.71 12.78 -21.15
N PRO A 534 -22.85 13.50 -20.99
CA PRO A 534 -23.62 14.12 -22.08
C PRO A 534 -23.00 15.45 -22.56
N PRO A 535 -23.26 15.87 -23.81
CA PRO A 535 -22.65 17.05 -24.42
C PRO A 535 -22.78 18.35 -23.62
N GLU A 536 -23.91 18.55 -22.97
CA GLU A 536 -24.20 19.75 -22.17
C GLU A 536 -23.27 19.92 -20.96
N ARG A 537 -22.69 18.81 -20.45
CA ARG A 537 -21.81 18.80 -19.28
C ARG A 537 -20.32 18.90 -19.62
N ARG A 538 -19.95 18.95 -20.90
CA ARG A 538 -18.54 18.92 -21.35
C ARG A 538 -17.69 20.05 -20.74
N GLY A 539 -18.23 21.27 -20.80
CA GLY A 539 -17.57 22.44 -20.23
C GLY A 539 -17.33 22.31 -18.72
N ASP A 540 -18.38 21.93 -17.99
CA ASP A 540 -18.31 21.69 -16.55
C ASP A 540 -17.34 20.57 -16.17
N THR A 541 -17.33 19.47 -16.93
CA THR A 541 -16.44 18.33 -16.70
C THR A 541 -14.98 18.75 -16.83
N LEU A 542 -14.66 19.49 -17.89
CA LEU A 542 -13.31 20.03 -18.10
C LEU A 542 -12.93 21.03 -17.02
N ALA A 543 -13.83 21.95 -16.64
CA ALA A 543 -13.54 22.91 -15.57
C ALA A 543 -13.19 22.18 -14.25
N ARG A 544 -13.96 21.14 -13.88
CA ARG A 544 -13.67 20.31 -12.68
C ARG A 544 -12.35 19.55 -12.81
N LEU A 545 -11.98 19.09 -14.01
CA LEU A 545 -10.66 18.51 -14.22
C LEU A 545 -9.55 19.53 -13.94
N PHE A 546 -9.69 20.75 -14.41
CA PHE A 546 -8.71 21.81 -14.15
C PHE A 546 -8.64 22.19 -12.66
N ASP A 547 -9.76 22.11 -11.93
CA ASP A 547 -9.77 22.21 -10.46
C ASP A 547 -8.94 21.09 -9.81
N LEU A 548 -9.12 19.84 -10.26
CA LEU A 548 -8.35 18.69 -9.80
C LEU A 548 -6.87 18.84 -10.14
N LEU A 549 -6.52 19.19 -11.38
CA LEU A 549 -5.13 19.39 -11.82
C LEU A 549 -4.42 20.46 -10.99
N GLU A 550 -5.11 21.56 -10.68
CA GLU A 550 -4.56 22.60 -9.81
C GLU A 550 -4.34 22.09 -8.38
N ALA A 551 -5.28 21.29 -7.82
CA ALA A 551 -5.14 20.70 -6.49
C ALA A 551 -3.96 19.72 -6.41
N VAL A 552 -3.70 18.94 -7.47
CA VAL A 552 -2.62 17.95 -7.51
C VAL A 552 -1.31 18.48 -8.11
N SER A 553 -1.27 19.73 -8.59
CA SER A 553 -0.17 20.29 -9.36
C SER A 553 1.21 20.17 -8.69
N ARG A 554 1.27 20.30 -7.35
CA ARG A 554 2.50 20.16 -6.56
C ARG A 554 2.94 18.71 -6.36
N ARG A 555 2.08 17.74 -6.69
CA ARG A 555 2.35 16.32 -6.54
C ARG A 555 2.62 15.69 -7.92
N GLY A 556 3.87 15.79 -8.37
CA GLY A 556 4.30 15.36 -9.72
C GLY A 556 3.94 13.92 -10.08
N ALA A 557 3.69 13.06 -9.08
CA ALA A 557 3.25 11.66 -9.26
C ALA A 557 1.88 11.57 -9.95
N TYR A 558 0.91 12.40 -9.55
CA TYR A 558 -0.44 12.38 -10.16
C TYR A 558 -0.45 12.93 -11.58
N LEU A 559 0.35 13.97 -11.84
CA LEU A 559 0.52 14.46 -13.21
C LEU A 559 1.19 13.41 -14.11
N ALA A 560 2.18 12.67 -13.58
CA ALA A 560 2.80 11.56 -14.28
C ALA A 560 1.79 10.45 -14.59
N LEU A 561 0.95 10.06 -13.60
CA LEU A 561 -0.11 9.09 -13.76
C LEU A 561 -1.03 9.45 -14.94
N LEU A 562 -1.60 10.65 -14.92
CA LEU A 562 -2.55 11.12 -15.94
C LEU A 562 -1.89 11.30 -17.31
N THR A 563 -0.57 11.57 -17.34
CA THR A 563 0.20 11.69 -18.60
C THR A 563 0.51 10.30 -19.17
N GLU A 564 0.94 9.34 -18.35
CA GLU A 564 1.44 8.04 -18.79
C GLU A 564 0.31 7.03 -19.05
N TYR A 565 -0.87 7.24 -18.44
CA TYR A 565 -2.03 6.35 -18.55
C TYR A 565 -3.27 7.10 -19.09
N PRO A 566 -3.46 7.18 -20.41
CA PRO A 566 -4.63 7.84 -20.99
C PRO A 566 -5.97 7.29 -20.53
N GLN A 567 -6.01 5.98 -20.22
CA GLN A 567 -7.22 5.33 -19.66
C GLN A 567 -7.57 5.87 -18.26
N ALA A 568 -6.58 6.19 -17.43
CA ALA A 568 -6.81 6.83 -16.14
C ALA A 568 -7.43 8.22 -16.30
N LEU A 569 -6.92 9.03 -17.25
CA LEU A 569 -7.50 10.33 -17.56
C LEU A 569 -8.97 10.18 -18.03
N HIS A 570 -9.26 9.22 -18.88
CA HIS A 570 -10.62 8.97 -19.35
C HIS A 570 -11.57 8.57 -18.20
N ARG A 571 -11.13 7.71 -17.27
CA ARG A 571 -11.90 7.35 -16.06
C ARG A 571 -12.11 8.56 -15.14
N VAL A 572 -11.08 9.36 -14.92
CA VAL A 572 -11.21 10.62 -14.17
C VAL A 572 -12.26 11.51 -14.80
N LEU A 573 -12.19 11.76 -16.12
CA LEU A 573 -13.17 12.57 -16.84
C LEU A 573 -14.59 11.99 -16.71
N SER A 574 -14.77 10.67 -16.79
CA SER A 574 -16.06 10.02 -16.60
C SER A 574 -16.65 10.27 -15.21
N VAL A 575 -15.82 10.14 -14.15
CA VAL A 575 -16.25 10.40 -12.76
C VAL A 575 -16.60 11.88 -12.56
N LEU A 576 -15.75 12.80 -13.05
CA LEU A 576 -15.96 14.24 -12.93
C LEU A 576 -17.21 14.71 -13.69
N GLY A 577 -17.51 14.08 -14.83
CA GLY A 577 -18.70 14.34 -15.64
C GLY A 577 -19.98 13.79 -15.03
N ALA A 578 -19.90 12.62 -14.42
CA ALA A 578 -21.06 11.95 -13.84
C ALA A 578 -21.58 12.65 -12.58
N SER A 579 -20.69 13.20 -11.73
CA SER A 579 -21.09 13.71 -10.42
C SER A 579 -20.23 14.88 -9.95
N ARG A 580 -20.89 16.00 -9.61
CA ARG A 580 -20.24 17.17 -8.99
C ARG A 580 -19.74 16.84 -7.59
N TRP A 581 -20.49 16.03 -6.85
CA TRP A 581 -20.08 15.59 -5.52
C TRP A 581 -18.83 14.70 -5.59
N ALA A 582 -18.80 13.74 -6.54
CA ALA A 582 -17.63 12.89 -6.79
C ALA A 582 -16.38 13.70 -7.16
N ALA A 583 -16.56 14.73 -8.00
CA ALA A 583 -15.49 15.65 -8.35
C ALA A 583 -14.92 16.36 -7.10
N GLY A 584 -15.80 16.96 -6.29
CA GLY A 584 -15.41 17.60 -5.04
C GLY A 584 -14.75 16.64 -4.04
N TYR A 585 -15.21 15.39 -4.00
CA TYR A 585 -14.64 14.35 -3.16
C TYR A 585 -13.22 13.97 -3.60
N LEU A 586 -13.01 13.76 -4.90
CA LEU A 586 -11.71 13.45 -5.47
C LEU A 586 -10.71 14.61 -5.33
N ILE A 587 -11.16 15.86 -5.48
CA ILE A 587 -10.33 17.05 -5.28
C ILE A 587 -9.84 17.17 -3.83
N ARG A 588 -10.72 16.85 -2.86
CA ARG A 588 -10.34 16.84 -1.43
C ARG A 588 -9.44 15.67 -1.07
N HIS A 589 -9.59 14.52 -1.74
CA HIS A 589 -8.88 13.27 -1.47
C HIS A 589 -8.15 12.75 -2.72
N PRO A 590 -7.12 13.45 -3.21
CA PRO A 590 -6.43 13.08 -4.46
C PRO A 590 -5.77 11.71 -4.46
N GLN A 591 -5.47 11.17 -3.28
CA GLN A 591 -4.95 9.82 -3.13
C GLN A 591 -5.89 8.74 -3.68
N LEU A 592 -7.18 9.04 -3.83
CA LEU A 592 -8.17 8.14 -4.43
C LEU A 592 -8.04 7.97 -5.95
N LEU A 593 -7.18 8.77 -6.59
CA LEU A 593 -6.82 8.55 -8.00
C LEU A 593 -6.21 7.15 -8.23
N ASP A 594 -5.55 6.59 -7.21
CA ASP A 594 -4.96 5.26 -7.28
C ASP A 594 -6.04 4.16 -7.35
N GLU A 595 -7.18 4.37 -6.71
CA GLU A 595 -8.32 3.42 -6.73
C GLU A 595 -8.96 3.32 -8.14
N LEU A 596 -8.80 4.34 -8.99
CA LEU A 596 -9.30 4.33 -10.37
C LEU A 596 -8.52 3.37 -11.29
N LEU A 597 -7.36 2.89 -10.85
CA LEU A 597 -6.48 2.02 -11.64
C LEU A 597 -6.72 0.54 -11.37
N ASP A 598 -7.38 0.20 -10.28
CA ASP A 598 -7.58 -1.17 -9.83
C ASP A 598 -8.97 -1.71 -10.23
N ASP A 599 -9.05 -2.26 -11.45
CA ASP A 599 -10.27 -2.89 -11.95
C ASP A 599 -10.68 -4.13 -11.14
N GLU A 600 -9.73 -4.84 -10.55
CA GLU A 600 -10.00 -6.02 -9.73
C GLU A 600 -10.63 -5.60 -8.40
N ALA A 601 -10.10 -4.57 -7.73
CA ALA A 601 -10.66 -4.06 -6.49
C ALA A 601 -12.08 -3.54 -6.66
N ILE A 602 -12.37 -2.84 -7.77
CA ILE A 602 -13.72 -2.33 -8.06
C ILE A 602 -14.74 -3.47 -8.25
N ASN A 603 -14.35 -4.58 -8.87
CA ASN A 603 -15.25 -5.69 -9.17
C ASN A 603 -15.27 -6.79 -8.09
N SER A 604 -14.41 -6.72 -7.08
CA SER A 604 -14.37 -7.69 -5.99
C SER A 604 -15.60 -7.57 -5.09
N PRO A 605 -16.11 -8.67 -4.49
CA PRO A 605 -17.17 -8.59 -3.49
C PRO A 605 -16.72 -7.79 -2.26
N PHE A 606 -17.66 -7.16 -1.55
CA PHE A 606 -17.37 -6.50 -0.28
C PHE A 606 -17.24 -7.54 0.83
N ASP A 607 -16.07 -7.61 1.45
CA ASP A 607 -15.79 -8.46 2.62
C ASP A 607 -15.44 -7.58 3.84
N TRP A 608 -16.45 -7.25 4.64
CA TRP A 608 -16.29 -6.41 5.83
C TRP A 608 -15.53 -7.11 6.96
N SER A 609 -15.48 -8.44 6.98
CA SER A 609 -14.69 -9.19 7.96
C SER A 609 -13.21 -9.04 7.67
N GLU A 610 -12.82 -9.22 6.42
CA GLU A 610 -11.43 -9.00 5.96
C GLU A 610 -11.03 -7.54 6.08
N PHE A 611 -11.92 -6.59 5.75
CA PHE A 611 -11.70 -5.17 5.93
C PHE A 611 -11.37 -4.83 7.39
N LYS A 612 -12.22 -5.27 8.34
CA LYS A 612 -11.99 -5.06 9.78
C LYS A 612 -10.68 -5.68 10.25
N ARG A 613 -10.38 -6.90 9.82
CA ARG A 613 -9.14 -7.60 10.18
C ARG A 613 -7.90 -6.83 9.73
N THR A 614 -7.89 -6.42 8.48
CA THR A 614 -6.77 -5.68 7.89
C THR A 614 -6.61 -4.30 8.55
N LEU A 615 -7.72 -3.60 8.82
CA LEU A 615 -7.69 -2.29 9.46
C LEU A 615 -7.15 -2.39 10.90
N ARG A 616 -7.56 -3.39 11.70
CA ARG A 616 -7.02 -3.66 13.04
C ARG A 616 -5.51 -3.88 13.03
N LEU A 617 -5.00 -4.69 12.11
CA LEU A 617 -3.56 -4.92 11.97
C LEU A 617 -2.79 -3.63 11.67
N ARG A 618 -3.35 -2.78 10.81
CA ARG A 618 -2.73 -1.50 10.46
C ARG A 618 -2.75 -0.51 11.63
N LEU A 619 -3.84 -0.45 12.39
CA LEU A 619 -3.94 0.40 13.56
C LEU A 619 -2.99 -0.04 14.68
N ALA A 620 -2.81 -1.35 14.88
CA ALA A 620 -1.86 -1.89 15.84
C ALA A 620 -0.40 -1.59 15.49
N ALA A 621 -0.09 -1.39 14.20
CA ALA A 621 1.24 -1.04 13.72
C ALA A 621 1.48 0.48 13.62
N ALA A 622 0.50 1.31 13.94
CA ALA A 622 0.59 2.77 13.81
C ALA A 622 1.20 3.41 15.05
N ASP A 623 2.12 4.34 14.83
CA ASP A 623 2.80 5.10 15.87
C ASP A 623 1.99 6.36 16.26
N GLY A 624 1.10 6.22 17.23
CA GLY A 624 0.37 7.33 17.82
C GLY A 624 -1.06 7.53 17.32
N VAL A 625 -1.80 8.35 18.08
CA VAL A 625 -3.25 8.55 17.90
C VAL A 625 -3.60 9.21 16.58
N GLU A 626 -2.86 10.23 16.17
CA GLU A 626 -3.12 10.98 14.93
C GLU A 626 -3.01 10.07 13.70
N GLN A 627 -1.97 9.25 13.65
CA GLN A 627 -1.77 8.29 12.57
C GLN A 627 -2.88 7.22 12.54
N GLN A 628 -3.35 6.76 13.70
CA GLN A 628 -4.48 5.84 13.77
C GLN A 628 -5.77 6.48 13.25
N MET A 629 -6.02 7.74 13.62
CA MET A 629 -7.16 8.50 13.12
C MET A 629 -7.10 8.70 11.61
N ASP A 630 -5.93 8.99 11.03
CA ASP A 630 -5.74 9.13 9.59
C ASP A 630 -5.94 7.81 8.83
N LEU A 631 -5.47 6.71 9.40
CA LEU A 631 -5.69 5.37 8.81
C LEU A 631 -7.16 5.00 8.71
N LEU A 632 -7.96 5.30 9.75
CA LEU A 632 -9.41 5.10 9.73
C LEU A 632 -10.07 5.92 8.61
N ARG A 633 -9.71 7.19 8.49
CA ARG A 633 -10.24 8.10 7.47
C ARG A 633 -9.90 7.65 6.06
N HIS A 634 -8.64 7.31 5.82
CA HIS A 634 -8.21 6.82 4.50
C HIS A 634 -8.91 5.52 4.11
N ALA A 635 -9.06 4.57 5.06
CA ALA A 635 -9.75 3.32 4.79
C ALA A 635 -11.24 3.55 4.49
N HIS A 636 -11.92 4.40 5.26
CA HIS A 636 -13.30 4.79 5.02
C HIS A 636 -13.46 5.49 3.66
N GLN A 637 -12.60 6.47 3.34
CA GLN A 637 -12.64 7.22 2.09
C GLN A 637 -12.45 6.32 0.86
N ALA A 638 -11.55 5.35 0.93
CA ALA A 638 -11.31 4.41 -0.16
C ALA A 638 -12.55 3.55 -0.44
N GLU A 639 -13.20 3.00 0.59
CA GLU A 639 -14.39 2.17 0.40
C GLU A 639 -15.61 3.01 -0.02
N VAL A 640 -15.80 4.23 0.51
CA VAL A 640 -16.83 5.17 0.02
C VAL A 640 -16.64 5.45 -1.47
N PHE A 641 -15.40 5.71 -1.88
CA PHE A 641 -15.10 5.98 -3.28
C PHE A 641 -15.31 4.75 -4.17
N ARG A 642 -14.97 3.57 -3.69
CA ARG A 642 -15.23 2.31 -4.39
C ARG A 642 -16.75 2.09 -4.59
N ILE A 643 -17.56 2.27 -3.55
CA ILE A 643 -19.04 2.19 -3.66
C ILE A 643 -19.53 3.20 -4.69
N LEU A 644 -19.02 4.43 -4.67
CA LEU A 644 -19.37 5.49 -5.60
C LEU A 644 -19.06 5.12 -7.06
N LEU A 645 -17.90 4.53 -7.33
CA LEU A 645 -17.55 4.11 -8.70
C LEU A 645 -18.49 3.04 -9.24
N ILE A 646 -18.90 2.09 -8.40
CA ILE A 646 -19.83 1.02 -8.76
C ILE A 646 -21.25 1.60 -8.99
N ASP A 647 -21.65 2.57 -8.17
CA ASP A 647 -22.93 3.29 -8.29
C ASP A 647 -22.98 4.13 -9.58
N LEU A 648 -21.97 4.94 -9.85
CA LEU A 648 -21.87 5.74 -11.10
C LEU A 648 -21.82 4.86 -12.36
N ALA A 649 -21.32 3.63 -12.24
CA ALA A 649 -21.39 2.64 -13.31
C ALA A 649 -22.79 2.00 -13.47
N GLY A 650 -23.79 2.38 -12.63
CA GLY A 650 -25.15 1.87 -12.66
C GLY A 650 -25.30 0.41 -12.21
N LYS A 651 -24.30 -0.13 -11.51
CA LYS A 651 -24.27 -1.53 -11.03
C LYS A 651 -24.95 -1.73 -9.67
N LEU A 652 -25.29 -0.65 -8.96
CA LEU A 652 -25.98 -0.69 -7.67
C LEU A 652 -27.33 0.05 -7.76
N SER A 653 -28.32 -0.47 -7.07
CA SER A 653 -29.56 0.30 -6.81
C SER A 653 -29.32 1.24 -5.62
N VAL A 654 -30.16 2.26 -5.46
CA VAL A 654 -30.05 3.22 -4.36
C VAL A 654 -30.17 2.53 -2.98
N GLU A 655 -30.93 1.44 -2.90
CA GLU A 655 -31.04 0.61 -1.70
C GLU A 655 -29.71 -0.10 -1.39
N HIS A 656 -29.11 -0.75 -2.40
CA HIS A 656 -27.82 -1.42 -2.23
C HIS A 656 -26.69 -0.44 -1.91
N VAL A 657 -26.67 0.75 -2.49
CA VAL A 657 -25.71 1.81 -2.11
C VAL A 657 -25.86 2.12 -0.62
N SER A 658 -27.10 2.31 -0.15
CA SER A 658 -27.37 2.63 1.26
C SER A 658 -27.01 1.49 2.21
N ASP A 659 -27.27 0.24 1.82
CA ASP A 659 -26.83 -0.93 2.59
C ASP A 659 -25.31 -0.98 2.73
N ARG A 660 -24.57 -0.78 1.63
CA ARG A 660 -23.08 -0.80 1.65
C ARG A 660 -22.48 0.32 2.48
N LEU A 661 -23.03 1.53 2.39
CA LEU A 661 -22.60 2.66 3.22
C LEU A 661 -22.89 2.42 4.70
N SER A 662 -24.01 1.80 5.05
CA SER A 662 -24.38 1.47 6.43
C SER A 662 -23.49 0.35 6.99
N GLU A 663 -23.23 -0.70 6.21
CA GLU A 663 -22.30 -1.78 6.59
C GLU A 663 -20.87 -1.28 6.78
N LEU A 664 -20.42 -0.34 5.93
CA LEU A 664 -19.11 0.31 6.08
C LEU A 664 -19.06 1.14 7.37
N ALA A 665 -20.12 1.90 7.67
CA ALA A 665 -20.19 2.68 8.91
C ALA A 665 -20.13 1.76 10.14
N ASP A 666 -20.91 0.67 10.16
CA ASP A 666 -20.89 -0.33 11.23
C ASP A 666 -19.47 -0.91 11.41
N ALA A 667 -18.79 -1.29 10.30
CA ALA A 667 -17.45 -1.87 10.33
C ALA A 667 -16.39 -0.89 10.86
N VAL A 668 -16.46 0.38 10.44
CA VAL A 668 -15.53 1.42 10.87
C VAL A 668 -15.77 1.79 12.34
N LEU A 669 -17.03 1.91 12.77
CA LEU A 669 -17.37 2.16 14.18
C LEU A 669 -16.85 1.05 15.08
N ASP A 670 -17.03 -0.23 14.71
CA ASP A 670 -16.57 -1.38 15.50
C ASP A 670 -15.05 -1.35 15.73
N VAL A 671 -14.27 -1.08 14.68
CA VAL A 671 -12.81 -0.97 14.78
C VAL A 671 -12.37 0.28 15.56
N THR A 672 -13.11 1.40 15.38
CA THR A 672 -12.80 2.65 16.09
C THR A 672 -13.04 2.51 17.59
N LEU A 673 -14.13 1.84 18.01
CA LEU A 673 -14.43 1.54 19.40
C LEU A 673 -13.25 0.83 20.09
N GLU A 674 -12.76 -0.22 19.49
CA GLU A 674 -11.62 -0.99 19.99
C GLU A 674 -10.35 -0.15 20.07
N ALA A 675 -10.05 0.63 19.04
CA ALA A 675 -8.86 1.48 18.98
C ALA A 675 -8.89 2.55 20.08
N VAL A 676 -10.03 3.24 20.27
CA VAL A 676 -10.19 4.28 21.30
C VAL A 676 -10.12 3.70 22.70
N TRP A 677 -10.75 2.52 22.93
CA TRP A 677 -10.69 1.84 24.23
C TRP A 677 -9.25 1.49 24.60
N ASN A 678 -8.48 0.96 23.66
CA ASN A 678 -7.08 0.60 23.85
C ASN A 678 -6.18 1.80 24.19
N GLN A 679 -6.57 3.00 23.79
CA GLN A 679 -5.87 4.26 24.11
C GLN A 679 -6.32 4.92 25.42
N LEU A 680 -7.28 4.32 26.14
CA LEU A 680 -7.81 4.90 27.38
C LEU A 680 -6.85 4.61 28.56
N PRO A 681 -6.31 5.64 29.27
CA PRO A 681 -5.28 5.43 30.30
C PRO A 681 -5.77 4.65 31.53
N LYS A 682 -7.06 4.77 31.87
CA LYS A 682 -7.66 4.12 33.03
C LYS A 682 -8.79 3.21 32.59
N ARG A 683 -8.43 2.03 32.13
CA ARG A 683 -9.39 0.95 31.85
C ARG A 683 -9.58 0.07 33.07
N HIS A 684 -10.82 -0.27 33.40
CA HIS A 684 -11.13 -1.20 34.52
C HIS A 684 -11.31 -2.64 34.01
N ARG A 685 -11.34 -2.83 32.66
CA ARG A 685 -11.45 -4.15 32.02
C ARG A 685 -10.76 -4.18 30.67
N GLU A 686 -10.54 -5.35 30.15
CA GLU A 686 -9.87 -5.56 28.87
C GLU A 686 -10.78 -5.19 27.68
N VAL A 687 -12.04 -5.62 27.70
CA VAL A 687 -13.05 -5.35 26.67
C VAL A 687 -14.18 -4.51 27.28
N PRO A 688 -14.60 -3.39 26.64
CA PRO A 688 -15.65 -2.54 27.19
C PRO A 688 -17.04 -3.21 27.09
N ARG A 689 -17.87 -3.06 28.10
CA ARG A 689 -19.30 -3.35 28.04
C ARG A 689 -20.05 -2.11 27.54
N PHE A 690 -19.97 -1.88 26.25
CA PHE A 690 -20.43 -0.65 25.61
C PHE A 690 -20.94 -0.95 24.21
N ALA A 691 -22.05 -0.34 23.82
CA ALA A 691 -22.65 -0.50 22.51
C ALA A 691 -23.04 0.85 21.90
N VAL A 692 -22.98 0.90 20.58
CA VAL A 692 -23.49 1.98 19.74
C VAL A 692 -24.82 1.53 19.13
N ILE A 693 -25.84 2.32 19.35
CA ILE A 693 -27.17 2.11 18.77
C ILE A 693 -27.38 3.15 17.69
N ALA A 694 -27.66 2.70 16.50
CA ALA A 694 -27.93 3.51 15.33
C ALA A 694 -29.41 3.85 15.25
N TYR A 695 -29.69 5.09 14.90
CA TYR A 695 -31.02 5.65 14.65
C TYR A 695 -31.12 6.22 13.23
N GLY A 696 -32.21 6.83 12.91
CA GLY A 696 -32.40 7.59 11.69
C GLY A 696 -32.06 6.83 10.40
N LYS A 697 -31.20 7.40 9.57
CA LYS A 697 -30.77 6.78 8.30
C LYS A 697 -29.87 5.59 8.52
N LEU A 698 -28.93 5.66 9.46
CA LEU A 698 -28.03 4.56 9.77
C LEU A 698 -28.81 3.38 10.34
N GLY A 699 -29.73 3.66 11.29
CA GLY A 699 -30.60 2.65 11.88
C GLY A 699 -31.49 1.95 10.84
N GLY A 700 -32.09 2.69 9.92
CA GLY A 700 -32.92 2.16 8.84
C GLY A 700 -32.17 1.61 7.64
N LYS A 701 -30.84 1.56 7.68
CA LYS A 701 -29.98 1.19 6.53
C LYS A 701 -30.26 2.02 5.28
N GLU A 702 -30.48 3.31 5.44
CA GLU A 702 -30.77 4.27 4.38
C GLU A 702 -29.70 5.37 4.28
N LEU A 703 -28.45 5.07 4.64
CA LEU A 703 -27.35 6.02 4.64
C LEU A 703 -27.01 6.47 3.21
N GLY A 704 -26.71 7.75 3.06
CA GLY A 704 -26.20 8.33 1.80
C GLY A 704 -24.78 8.84 1.95
N TYR A 705 -24.12 9.22 0.86
CA TYR A 705 -22.69 9.61 0.84
C TYR A 705 -22.27 10.72 1.80
N ALA A 706 -23.11 11.64 2.12
CA ALA A 706 -22.80 12.73 3.04
C ALA A 706 -23.83 12.82 4.17
N SER A 707 -24.25 11.65 4.67
CA SER A 707 -25.15 11.57 5.82
C SER A 707 -24.34 11.60 7.11
N ASP A 708 -24.87 12.33 8.08
CA ASP A 708 -24.54 12.23 9.49
C ASP A 708 -24.98 10.88 10.07
N LEU A 709 -24.37 10.47 11.15
CA LEU A 709 -24.73 9.28 11.89
C LEU A 709 -25.59 9.70 13.11
N ASP A 710 -26.87 9.33 13.09
CA ASP A 710 -27.75 9.43 14.26
C ASP A 710 -27.44 8.26 15.19
N VAL A 711 -26.80 8.48 16.34
CA VAL A 711 -26.38 7.41 17.26
C VAL A 711 -26.61 7.79 18.71
N ILE A 712 -26.77 6.75 19.57
CA ILE A 712 -26.68 6.87 21.03
C ILE A 712 -25.70 5.82 21.55
N PHE A 713 -25.21 6.03 22.76
CA PHE A 713 -24.25 5.17 23.41
C PHE A 713 -24.83 4.57 24.69
N LEU A 714 -24.74 3.25 24.82
CA LEU A 714 -25.22 2.51 25.99
C LEU A 714 -24.09 1.72 26.62
N TYR A 715 -24.14 1.54 27.96
CA TYR A 715 -23.28 0.63 28.69
C TYR A 715 -24.07 -0.17 29.72
N ASP A 716 -23.55 -1.34 30.06
CA ASP A 716 -24.09 -2.20 31.11
C ASP A 716 -22.93 -2.78 31.93
N ASP A 717 -22.52 -2.08 33.00
CA ASP A 717 -21.33 -2.43 33.76
C ASP A 717 -21.55 -2.17 35.24
N PRO A 718 -21.42 -3.22 36.10
CA PRO A 718 -21.66 -3.11 37.52
C PRO A 718 -20.53 -2.42 38.32
N ASP A 719 -19.43 -2.01 37.68
CA ASP A 719 -18.33 -1.30 38.36
C ASP A 719 -18.73 0.12 38.78
N ASP A 720 -18.44 0.52 40.00
CA ASP A 720 -18.80 1.83 40.56
C ASP A 720 -18.18 2.99 39.75
N ALA A 721 -17.02 2.78 39.12
CA ALA A 721 -16.34 3.76 38.26
C ALA A 721 -16.81 3.75 36.79
N ALA A 722 -17.73 2.87 36.42
CA ALA A 722 -18.15 2.66 35.04
C ALA A 722 -18.67 3.93 34.37
N ALA A 723 -19.53 4.66 35.06
CA ALA A 723 -20.14 5.89 34.53
C ALA A 723 -19.08 6.95 34.12
N ASP A 724 -18.08 7.18 34.95
CA ASP A 724 -17.01 8.15 34.68
C ASP A 724 -16.09 7.68 33.54
N ILE A 725 -15.75 6.36 33.54
CA ILE A 725 -14.89 5.76 32.55
C ILE A 725 -15.58 5.79 31.18
N TYR A 726 -16.84 5.33 31.09
CA TYR A 726 -17.58 5.34 29.82
C TYR A 726 -17.94 6.75 29.34
N SER A 727 -18.15 7.71 30.24
CA SER A 727 -18.30 9.13 29.87
C SER A 727 -17.01 9.68 29.24
N THR A 728 -15.84 9.33 29.79
CA THR A 728 -14.54 9.74 29.23
C THR A 728 -14.26 9.05 27.91
N TYR A 729 -14.58 7.76 27.83
CA TYR A 729 -14.48 6.98 26.61
C TYR A 729 -15.32 7.56 25.48
N THR A 730 -16.60 7.85 25.74
CA THR A 730 -17.52 8.44 24.77
C THR A 730 -17.05 9.79 24.25
N ARG A 731 -16.55 10.67 25.13
CA ARG A 731 -15.97 11.97 24.69
C ARG A 731 -14.79 11.77 23.74
N ARG A 732 -13.90 10.81 24.02
CA ARG A 732 -12.80 10.48 23.12
C ARG A 732 -13.29 9.89 21.82
N LEU A 733 -14.26 8.99 21.86
CA LEU A 733 -14.86 8.40 20.67
C LEU A 733 -15.45 9.49 19.76
N ILE A 734 -16.25 10.40 20.31
CA ILE A 734 -16.77 11.55 19.58
C ILE A 734 -15.63 12.36 18.94
N THR A 735 -14.57 12.64 19.69
CA THR A 735 -13.39 13.34 19.17
C THR A 735 -12.76 12.60 17.98
N TRP A 736 -12.58 11.30 18.08
CA TRP A 736 -12.02 10.50 16.98
C TRP A 736 -12.90 10.51 15.72
N LEU A 737 -14.22 10.52 15.90
CA LEU A 737 -15.17 10.54 14.78
C LEU A 737 -15.24 11.91 14.10
N THR A 738 -15.28 13.01 14.89
CA THR A 738 -15.64 14.34 14.40
C THR A 738 -14.47 15.30 14.20
N THR A 739 -13.31 15.10 14.84
CA THR A 739 -12.17 16.00 14.70
C THR A 739 -11.58 15.91 13.30
N ALA A 740 -11.36 17.05 12.67
CA ALA A 740 -10.63 17.11 11.40
C ALA A 740 -9.12 16.91 11.63
N THR A 741 -8.52 15.98 10.90
CA THR A 741 -7.07 15.76 10.81
C THR A 741 -6.57 16.14 9.41
N GLY A 742 -5.29 15.90 9.12
CA GLY A 742 -4.75 16.05 7.77
C GLY A 742 -5.50 15.22 6.70
N ALA A 743 -6.12 14.09 7.10
CA ALA A 743 -6.95 13.25 6.26
C ALA A 743 -8.45 13.66 6.22
N GLY A 744 -8.88 14.70 6.93
CA GLY A 744 -10.26 15.16 7.03
C GLY A 744 -11.00 14.65 8.28
N THR A 745 -12.33 14.64 8.24
CA THR A 745 -13.21 14.08 9.29
C THR A 745 -13.59 12.64 8.95
N LEU A 746 -13.91 11.83 9.96
CA LEU A 746 -14.38 10.45 9.73
C LEU A 746 -15.89 10.42 9.53
N PHE A 747 -16.66 10.95 10.50
CA PHE A 747 -18.10 11.08 10.43
C PHE A 747 -18.56 12.37 11.13
N ASP A 748 -19.65 12.95 10.63
CA ASP A 748 -20.48 13.86 11.39
C ASP A 748 -21.47 13.02 12.20
N ILE A 749 -21.73 13.37 13.47
CA ILE A 749 -22.62 12.60 14.36
C ILE A 749 -23.69 13.48 14.96
N ASP A 750 -24.91 12.93 15.03
CA ASP A 750 -26.06 13.53 15.72
C ASP A 750 -26.42 12.69 16.95
N LEU A 751 -26.39 13.32 18.11
CA LEU A 751 -26.66 12.69 19.40
C LEU A 751 -28.00 13.14 20.01
N ARG A 752 -28.84 13.89 19.29
CA ARG A 752 -30.08 14.49 19.81
C ARG A 752 -31.16 13.47 20.18
N LEU A 753 -31.03 12.23 19.68
CA LEU A 753 -31.97 11.14 19.98
C LEU A 753 -31.63 10.36 21.27
N ARG A 754 -30.61 10.80 22.04
CA ARG A 754 -30.32 10.23 23.35
C ARG A 754 -31.39 10.65 24.37
N PRO A 755 -31.60 9.88 25.48
CA PRO A 755 -32.54 10.23 26.52
C PRO A 755 -32.32 11.68 27.01
N ASN A 756 -33.41 12.44 27.10
CA ASN A 756 -33.42 13.87 27.40
C ASN A 756 -32.73 14.80 26.39
N GLY A 757 -32.50 14.31 25.16
CA GLY A 757 -31.92 15.10 24.07
C GLY A 757 -30.62 15.78 24.43
N GLU A 758 -30.43 17.06 24.10
CA GLU A 758 -29.19 17.80 24.35
C GLU A 758 -28.85 17.96 25.84
N SER A 759 -29.84 17.90 26.72
CA SER A 759 -29.65 17.99 28.17
C SER A 759 -29.23 16.67 28.83
N GLY A 760 -29.34 15.56 28.08
CA GLY A 760 -29.06 14.22 28.59
C GLY A 760 -27.56 13.85 28.59
N LEU A 761 -27.23 12.79 29.33
CA LEU A 761 -25.88 12.23 29.35
C LEU A 761 -25.42 11.76 27.97
N LEU A 762 -24.14 11.87 27.67
CA LEU A 762 -23.57 11.42 26.42
C LEU A 762 -23.61 9.89 26.26
N VAL A 763 -23.57 9.16 27.36
CA VAL A 763 -23.70 7.72 27.43
C VAL A 763 -24.66 7.37 28.55
N THR A 764 -25.53 6.40 28.36
CA THR A 764 -26.59 6.03 29.27
C THR A 764 -26.43 4.58 29.70
N ASP A 765 -26.61 4.33 31.01
CA ASP A 765 -26.73 2.96 31.53
C ASP A 765 -27.96 2.27 30.94
N LEU A 766 -27.83 0.99 30.58
CA LEU A 766 -28.87 0.24 29.88
C LEU A 766 -30.18 0.12 30.66
N ASP A 767 -30.12 -0.06 32.00
CA ASP A 767 -31.32 -0.12 32.83
C ASP A 767 -31.99 1.25 32.96
N ALA A 768 -31.19 2.33 33.06
CA ALA A 768 -31.70 3.70 33.01
C ALA A 768 -32.38 4.01 31.66
N PHE A 769 -31.79 3.54 30.53
CA PHE A 769 -32.39 3.63 29.20
C PHE A 769 -33.73 2.87 29.15
N ARG A 770 -33.77 1.65 29.68
CA ARG A 770 -34.97 0.83 29.71
C ARG A 770 -36.09 1.55 30.47
N ARG A 771 -35.83 2.02 31.72
CA ARG A 771 -36.81 2.72 32.53
C ARG A 771 -37.34 4.00 31.85
N TYR A 772 -36.43 4.76 31.22
CA TYR A 772 -36.79 5.95 30.46
C TYR A 772 -37.75 5.64 29.29
N GLN A 773 -37.42 4.66 28.47
CA GLN A 773 -38.18 4.30 27.30
C GLN A 773 -39.53 3.64 27.64
N LEU A 774 -39.61 2.84 28.71
CA LEU A 774 -40.83 2.23 29.21
C LEU A 774 -41.70 3.18 30.03
N ARG A 775 -41.24 4.43 30.22
CA ARG A 775 -41.93 5.46 31.04
C ARG A 775 -42.12 5.03 32.49
N GLU A 776 -41.16 4.29 33.05
CA GLU A 776 -41.12 3.89 34.44
C GLU A 776 -40.49 5.01 35.29
N GLY A 777 -41.30 5.83 35.98
CA GLY A 777 -40.78 6.91 36.83
C GLY A 777 -41.58 8.19 36.74
N ASP A 778 -40.93 9.33 37.05
CA ASP A 778 -41.60 10.64 37.07
C ASP A 778 -41.95 11.06 35.60
N ALA A 779 -43.20 11.48 35.40
CA ALA A 779 -43.75 11.85 34.09
C ALA A 779 -42.94 12.99 33.40
N ALA A 780 -42.18 13.78 34.15
CA ALA A 780 -41.32 14.83 33.63
C ALA A 780 -40.01 14.31 32.98
N ASN A 781 -39.61 13.04 33.18
CA ASN A 781 -38.34 12.44 32.74
C ASN A 781 -38.58 11.09 32.05
N THR A 782 -39.50 11.05 31.14
CA THR A 782 -39.81 9.84 30.36
C THR A 782 -39.84 10.13 28.86
N ALA A 783 -39.67 9.09 28.06
CA ALA A 783 -39.63 9.19 26.61
C ALA A 783 -40.93 9.76 26.00
N TRP A 784 -40.81 10.60 25.00
CA TRP A 784 -41.91 11.17 24.23
C TRP A 784 -42.29 10.21 23.08
N VAL A 785 -43.49 10.37 22.50
CA VAL A 785 -43.93 9.53 21.39
C VAL A 785 -42.98 9.64 20.18
N TRP A 786 -42.49 10.84 19.92
CA TRP A 786 -41.56 11.03 18.80
C TRP A 786 -40.22 10.26 18.99
N GLU A 787 -39.78 10.01 20.21
CA GLU A 787 -38.61 9.15 20.50
C GLU A 787 -38.95 7.69 20.22
N HIS A 788 -40.19 7.26 20.52
CA HIS A 788 -40.67 5.93 20.14
C HIS A 788 -40.85 5.79 18.61
N GLN A 789 -41.23 6.87 17.87
CA GLN A 789 -41.16 6.87 16.41
C GLN A 789 -39.74 6.65 15.92
N ALA A 790 -38.76 7.39 16.46
CA ALA A 790 -37.35 7.20 16.12
C ALA A 790 -36.86 5.78 16.44
N LEU A 791 -37.34 5.18 17.55
CA LEU A 791 -36.97 3.83 17.98
C LEU A 791 -37.47 2.75 16.99
N THR A 792 -38.51 3.00 16.17
CA THR A 792 -38.95 2.05 15.14
C THR A 792 -37.83 1.73 14.15
N ARG A 793 -36.91 2.66 13.93
CA ARG A 793 -35.77 2.54 13.01
C ARG A 793 -34.44 2.32 13.71
N ALA A 794 -34.44 2.15 15.02
CA ALA A 794 -33.23 1.94 15.77
C ALA A 794 -32.73 0.50 15.67
N ARG A 795 -31.42 0.29 15.71
CA ARG A 795 -30.75 -1.01 15.75
C ARG A 795 -29.40 -0.95 16.43
N TYR A 796 -28.94 -2.08 16.94
CA TYR A 796 -27.55 -2.26 17.31
C TYR A 796 -26.65 -2.14 16.06
N CYS A 797 -25.51 -1.45 16.14
CA CYS A 797 -24.57 -1.35 15.03
C CYS A 797 -23.12 -1.74 15.36
N ALA A 798 -22.62 -1.47 16.58
CA ALA A 798 -21.23 -1.79 16.94
C ALA A 798 -21.04 -1.94 18.45
N GLY A 799 -19.96 -2.65 18.88
CA GLY A 799 -19.59 -2.82 20.28
C GLY A 799 -20.04 -4.16 20.88
N ASP A 800 -20.47 -4.16 22.13
CA ASP A 800 -20.88 -5.38 22.87
C ASP A 800 -22.21 -5.94 22.34
N ALA A 801 -22.16 -7.11 21.72
CA ALA A 801 -23.32 -7.77 21.14
C ALA A 801 -24.35 -8.19 22.20
N GLN A 802 -23.96 -8.41 23.46
CA GLN A 802 -24.89 -8.75 24.55
C GLN A 802 -25.75 -7.53 24.91
N ILE A 803 -25.14 -6.35 25.03
CA ILE A 803 -25.87 -5.10 25.20
C ILE A 803 -26.77 -4.83 23.97
N GLY A 804 -26.29 -5.12 22.78
CA GLY A 804 -27.09 -5.07 21.55
C GLY A 804 -28.34 -5.92 21.63
N ALA A 805 -28.23 -7.18 22.06
CA ALA A 805 -29.36 -8.08 22.23
C ALA A 805 -30.35 -7.61 23.32
N GLN A 806 -29.84 -7.07 24.44
CA GLN A 806 -30.66 -6.48 25.50
C GLN A 806 -31.38 -5.22 25.01
N PHE A 807 -30.70 -4.37 24.24
CA PHE A 807 -31.34 -3.22 23.60
C PHE A 807 -32.51 -3.65 22.68
N GLU A 808 -32.31 -4.66 21.81
CA GLU A 808 -33.38 -5.13 20.94
C GLU A 808 -34.57 -5.69 21.74
N ALA A 809 -34.34 -6.35 22.86
CA ALA A 809 -35.42 -6.79 23.75
C ALA A 809 -36.19 -5.62 24.37
N ILE A 810 -35.48 -4.56 24.80
CA ILE A 810 -36.11 -3.32 25.30
C ILE A 810 -36.92 -2.65 24.18
N ARG A 811 -36.34 -2.56 22.99
CA ARG A 811 -37.00 -1.98 21.82
C ARG A 811 -38.29 -2.74 21.49
N GLU A 812 -38.25 -4.05 21.45
CA GLU A 812 -39.44 -4.89 21.26
C GLU A 812 -40.48 -4.59 22.31
N GLN A 813 -40.15 -4.57 23.60
CA GLN A 813 -41.08 -4.27 24.68
C GLN A 813 -41.73 -2.89 24.54
N VAL A 814 -40.95 -1.86 24.15
CA VAL A 814 -41.48 -0.51 23.94
C VAL A 814 -42.42 -0.43 22.73
N LEU A 815 -42.02 -1.04 21.62
CA LEU A 815 -42.80 -0.95 20.37
C LEU A 815 -44.10 -1.78 20.42
N THR A 816 -44.11 -2.88 21.19
CA THR A 816 -45.30 -3.73 21.38
C THR A 816 -46.20 -3.25 22.51
N THR A 817 -45.88 -2.16 23.22
CA THR A 817 -46.80 -1.57 24.21
C THR A 817 -48.07 -1.07 23.56
N PRO A 818 -49.28 -1.54 24.03
CA PRO A 818 -50.54 -1.10 23.43
C PRO A 818 -50.76 0.40 23.56
N ARG A 819 -51.30 1.03 22.52
CA ARG A 819 -51.52 2.49 22.45
C ARG A 819 -52.94 2.81 22.01
N ASP A 820 -53.46 3.96 22.48
CA ASP A 820 -54.68 4.52 21.97
C ASP A 820 -54.47 5.10 20.56
N ALA A 821 -55.28 4.68 19.61
CA ALA A 821 -55.12 5.05 18.20
C ALA A 821 -55.33 6.55 17.94
N ALA A 822 -56.33 7.14 18.61
CA ALA A 822 -56.69 8.54 18.37
C ALA A 822 -55.65 9.48 19.01
N GLN A 823 -55.19 9.16 20.22
CA GLN A 823 -54.13 9.91 20.90
C GLN A 823 -52.83 9.83 20.08
N LEU A 824 -52.41 8.63 19.69
CA LEU A 824 -51.18 8.40 18.89
C LEU A 824 -51.27 9.18 17.57
N ALA A 825 -52.37 9.13 16.85
CA ALA A 825 -52.55 9.87 15.62
C ALA A 825 -52.40 11.39 15.84
N ALA A 826 -53.00 11.93 16.90
CA ALA A 826 -52.93 13.37 17.23
C ALA A 826 -51.46 13.81 17.52
N GLU A 827 -50.73 13.02 18.30
CA GLU A 827 -49.32 13.31 18.65
C GLU A 827 -48.41 13.25 17.43
N ILE A 828 -48.62 12.30 16.51
CA ILE A 828 -47.86 12.18 15.25
C ILE A 828 -48.15 13.34 14.29
N VAL A 829 -49.42 13.75 14.17
CA VAL A 829 -49.77 14.91 13.34
C VAL A 829 -49.20 16.19 13.90
N GLU A 830 -49.24 16.40 15.22
CA GLU A 830 -48.63 17.55 15.86
C GLU A 830 -47.09 17.58 15.62
N MET A 831 -46.44 16.43 15.72
CA MET A 831 -44.99 16.34 15.44
C MET A 831 -44.68 16.63 13.99
N ARG A 832 -45.53 16.16 13.06
CA ARG A 832 -45.42 16.46 11.63
C ARG A 832 -45.49 17.96 11.34
N GLU A 833 -46.44 18.68 11.96
CA GLU A 833 -46.55 20.12 11.85
C GLU A 833 -45.31 20.84 12.36
N ARG A 834 -44.75 20.41 13.49
CA ARG A 834 -43.46 20.93 14.00
C ARG A 834 -42.32 20.72 13.01
N VAL A 835 -42.24 19.57 12.36
CA VAL A 835 -41.21 19.29 11.34
C VAL A 835 -41.39 20.23 10.14
N ILE A 836 -42.60 20.48 9.67
CA ILE A 836 -42.88 21.43 8.57
C ILE A 836 -42.44 22.84 8.99
N ALA A 837 -42.83 23.30 10.18
CA ALA A 837 -42.47 24.60 10.70
C ALA A 837 -40.96 24.80 10.85
N GLY A 838 -40.22 23.72 11.20
CA GLY A 838 -38.75 23.70 11.32
C GLY A 838 -38.03 23.72 9.98
N HIS A 839 -38.68 23.36 8.89
CA HIS A 839 -38.09 23.26 7.54
C HIS A 839 -38.92 24.00 6.47
N PRO A 840 -39.14 25.30 6.59
CA PRO A 840 -39.99 26.03 5.70
C PRO A 840 -39.43 26.06 4.26
N ASN A 841 -40.26 25.76 3.29
CA ASN A 841 -39.94 25.84 1.87
C ASN A 841 -40.51 27.12 1.28
N HIS A 842 -39.68 28.10 1.00
CA HIS A 842 -40.06 29.41 0.41
C HIS A 842 -39.89 29.45 -1.11
N THR A 843 -39.65 28.29 -1.75
CA THR A 843 -39.48 28.19 -3.21
C THR A 843 -40.76 27.63 -3.88
N THR A 844 -40.80 27.75 -5.19
CA THR A 844 -41.86 27.13 -6.00
C THR A 844 -41.61 25.64 -6.26
N LEU A 845 -40.43 25.13 -5.90
CA LEU A 845 -40.02 23.75 -6.06
C LEU A 845 -40.59 22.88 -4.93
N PHE A 846 -40.81 21.63 -5.19
CA PHE A 846 -41.25 20.63 -4.21
C PHE A 846 -40.03 20.03 -3.48
N ASP A 847 -39.99 20.13 -2.14
CA ASP A 847 -38.98 19.49 -1.30
C ASP A 847 -39.38 18.03 -1.09
N LEU A 848 -38.60 17.12 -1.72
CA LEU A 848 -38.89 15.67 -1.71
C LEU A 848 -39.00 15.07 -0.30
N LYS A 849 -38.40 15.70 0.69
CA LYS A 849 -38.33 15.19 2.06
C LYS A 849 -39.41 15.82 2.94
N HIS A 850 -39.50 17.16 2.99
CA HIS A 850 -40.23 17.87 4.03
C HIS A 850 -41.60 18.41 3.63
N ASP A 851 -41.83 18.65 2.34
CA ASP A 851 -43.18 19.15 1.90
C ASP A 851 -44.25 18.08 2.08
N ARG A 852 -45.53 18.52 2.13
CA ARG A 852 -46.69 17.60 2.19
C ARG A 852 -46.72 16.72 0.95
N GLY A 853 -46.87 15.41 1.16
CA GLY A 853 -46.78 14.41 0.11
C GLY A 853 -45.36 13.92 -0.15
N GLY A 854 -44.37 14.35 0.69
CA GLY A 854 -42.97 13.92 0.60
C GLY A 854 -42.65 12.68 1.44
N MET A 855 -41.37 12.36 1.52
CA MET A 855 -40.86 11.14 2.20
C MET A 855 -41.26 11.06 3.67
N VAL A 856 -41.24 12.19 4.40
CA VAL A 856 -41.57 12.22 5.84
C VAL A 856 -43.03 11.78 6.07
N ASP A 857 -43.96 12.07 5.16
CA ASP A 857 -45.35 11.62 5.32
C ASP A 857 -45.47 10.08 5.20
N ILE A 858 -44.67 9.46 4.34
CA ILE A 858 -44.62 7.99 4.24
C ILE A 858 -44.00 7.41 5.51
N GLU A 859 -42.83 7.96 5.95
CA GLU A 859 -42.10 7.51 7.14
C GLU A 859 -42.96 7.58 8.39
N PHE A 860 -43.66 8.69 8.61
CA PHE A 860 -44.54 8.89 9.78
C PHE A 860 -45.77 7.96 9.75
N THR A 861 -46.33 7.73 8.57
CA THR A 861 -47.46 6.79 8.40
C THR A 861 -47.01 5.35 8.72
N VAL A 862 -45.86 4.93 8.22
CA VAL A 862 -45.29 3.60 8.55
C VAL A 862 -44.99 3.48 10.05
N GLN A 863 -44.36 4.49 10.65
CA GLN A 863 -44.09 4.52 12.09
C GLN A 863 -45.35 4.45 12.94
N TYR A 864 -46.43 5.17 12.51
CA TYR A 864 -47.72 5.09 13.17
C TYR A 864 -48.27 3.66 13.17
N TRP A 865 -48.27 2.98 12.03
CA TRP A 865 -48.72 1.61 11.96
C TRP A 865 -47.88 0.64 12.76
N VAL A 866 -46.56 0.79 12.78
CA VAL A 866 -45.69 0.00 13.62
C VAL A 866 -46.06 0.18 15.10
N LEU A 867 -46.18 1.43 15.58
CA LEU A 867 -46.49 1.72 16.99
C LEU A 867 -47.91 1.28 17.40
N LEU A 868 -48.85 1.26 16.47
CA LEU A 868 -50.25 0.88 16.76
C LEU A 868 -50.45 -0.64 16.72
N HIS A 869 -49.80 -1.33 15.79
CA HIS A 869 -50.14 -2.72 15.48
C HIS A 869 -49.07 -3.74 15.90
N ALA A 870 -47.86 -3.33 16.27
CA ALA A 870 -46.76 -4.25 16.62
C ALA A 870 -47.11 -5.16 17.82
N ALA A 871 -48.01 -4.73 18.73
CA ALA A 871 -48.51 -5.58 19.82
C ALA A 871 -49.25 -6.82 19.35
N ARG A 872 -49.86 -6.76 18.14
CA ARG A 872 -50.62 -7.86 17.52
C ARG A 872 -49.80 -8.61 16.49
N ASP A 873 -48.90 -7.93 15.79
CA ASP A 873 -48.05 -8.53 14.78
C ASP A 873 -46.58 -8.08 14.98
N PRO A 874 -45.75 -8.89 15.66
CA PRO A 874 -44.34 -8.58 15.93
C PRO A 874 -43.47 -8.50 14.66
N GLU A 875 -43.91 -8.94 13.48
CA GLU A 875 -43.17 -8.77 12.24
C GLU A 875 -42.96 -7.30 11.89
N LEU A 876 -43.87 -6.41 12.32
CA LEU A 876 -43.75 -4.96 12.14
C LEU A 876 -42.59 -4.31 12.87
N ILE A 877 -42.04 -4.95 13.91
CA ILE A 877 -40.85 -4.39 14.62
C ILE A 877 -39.54 -4.75 13.95
N ARG A 878 -39.52 -5.63 12.94
CA ARG A 878 -38.32 -5.89 12.17
C ARG A 878 -37.86 -4.61 11.48
N ASN A 879 -36.58 -4.26 11.67
CA ASN A 879 -35.99 -3.07 11.05
C ASN A 879 -35.62 -3.35 9.58
N THR A 880 -36.64 -3.35 8.70
CA THR A 880 -36.53 -3.75 7.30
C THR A 880 -36.67 -2.60 6.30
N GLY A 881 -36.77 -1.38 6.74
CA GLY A 881 -36.98 -0.20 5.91
C GLY A 881 -38.45 0.01 5.46
N ASN A 882 -38.78 1.23 5.03
CA ASN A 882 -40.14 1.67 4.81
C ASN A 882 -40.89 0.86 3.74
N ILE A 883 -40.23 0.48 2.64
CA ILE A 883 -40.86 -0.25 1.52
C ILE A 883 -41.30 -1.66 1.95
N ALA A 884 -40.44 -2.34 2.75
CA ALA A 884 -40.77 -3.66 3.26
C ALA A 884 -41.89 -3.59 4.30
N LEU A 885 -41.88 -2.57 5.17
CA LEU A 885 -42.93 -2.34 6.14
C LEU A 885 -44.28 -1.99 5.48
N LEU A 886 -44.33 -1.25 4.38
CA LEU A 886 -45.55 -1.01 3.60
C LEU A 886 -46.18 -2.32 3.07
N ARG A 887 -45.36 -3.25 2.61
CA ARG A 887 -45.83 -4.58 2.19
C ARG A 887 -46.36 -5.39 3.37
N GLU A 888 -45.73 -5.29 4.50
CA GLU A 888 -46.18 -5.98 5.72
C GLU A 888 -47.51 -5.41 6.22
N VAL A 889 -47.66 -4.09 6.20
CA VAL A 889 -48.92 -3.39 6.50
C VAL A 889 -50.04 -3.83 5.55
N SER A 890 -49.73 -4.02 4.27
CA SER A 890 -50.67 -4.55 3.28
C SER A 890 -51.09 -6.01 3.56
N ARG A 891 -50.13 -6.86 3.95
CA ARG A 891 -50.37 -8.25 4.39
C ARG A 891 -51.34 -8.30 5.58
N LEU A 892 -51.28 -7.33 6.47
CA LEU A 892 -52.17 -7.18 7.60
C LEU A 892 -53.56 -6.65 7.22
N GLY A 893 -53.80 -6.28 5.95
CA GLY A 893 -55.08 -5.75 5.46
C GLY A 893 -55.35 -4.30 5.87
N LEU A 894 -54.33 -3.55 6.34
CA LEU A 894 -54.44 -2.15 6.73
C LEU A 894 -54.39 -1.19 5.52
N MET A 895 -53.89 -1.68 4.41
CA MET A 895 -53.91 -1.01 3.11
C MET A 895 -54.00 -2.06 1.98
N SER A 896 -54.46 -1.65 0.78
CA SER A 896 -54.45 -2.56 -0.37
C SER A 896 -53.05 -2.81 -0.93
N GLU A 897 -52.87 -3.95 -1.58
CA GLU A 897 -51.57 -4.27 -2.23
C GLU A 897 -51.19 -3.23 -3.31
N ALA A 898 -52.16 -2.77 -4.06
CA ALA A 898 -51.97 -1.75 -5.09
C ALA A 898 -51.49 -0.41 -4.50
N GLU A 899 -52.04 0.01 -3.37
CA GLU A 899 -51.57 1.21 -2.66
C GLU A 899 -50.18 1.04 -2.10
N ALA A 900 -49.85 -0.12 -1.47
CA ALA A 900 -48.55 -0.41 -0.96
C ALA A 900 -47.47 -0.36 -2.05
N GLU A 901 -47.81 -0.91 -3.24
CA GLU A 901 -46.91 -0.86 -4.41
C GLU A 901 -46.75 0.58 -4.92
N THR A 902 -47.83 1.35 -5.03
CA THR A 902 -47.81 2.74 -5.51
C THR A 902 -47.01 3.65 -4.59
N VAL A 903 -47.29 3.60 -3.28
CA VAL A 903 -46.54 4.41 -2.29
C VAL A 903 -45.11 3.95 -2.18
N GLY A 904 -44.84 2.64 -2.24
CA GLY A 904 -43.50 2.08 -2.27
C GLY A 904 -42.69 2.53 -3.51
N ALA A 905 -43.37 2.62 -4.68
CA ALA A 905 -42.76 3.16 -5.89
C ALA A 905 -42.49 4.68 -5.76
N ALA A 906 -43.39 5.44 -5.17
CA ALA A 906 -43.21 6.86 -4.87
C ALA A 906 -41.99 7.08 -3.97
N TYR A 907 -41.86 6.29 -2.90
CA TYR A 907 -40.68 6.37 -2.00
C TYR A 907 -39.38 6.07 -2.72
N ARG A 908 -39.31 5.06 -3.60
CA ARG A 908 -38.14 4.79 -4.44
C ARG A 908 -37.83 5.94 -5.39
N THR A 909 -38.85 6.52 -6.03
CA THR A 909 -38.70 7.69 -6.93
C THR A 909 -38.06 8.86 -6.16
N TYR A 910 -38.58 9.18 -4.98
CA TYR A 910 -38.07 10.25 -4.14
C TYR A 910 -36.61 9.97 -3.71
N ARG A 911 -36.31 8.74 -3.27
CA ARG A 911 -34.97 8.33 -2.91
C ARG A 911 -34.00 8.45 -4.08
N LYS A 912 -34.36 7.99 -5.27
CA LYS A 912 -33.54 8.11 -6.48
C LYS A 912 -33.29 9.56 -6.87
N LEU A 913 -34.32 10.40 -6.84
CA LEU A 913 -34.17 11.82 -7.13
C LEU A 913 -33.30 12.54 -6.09
N GLN A 914 -33.52 12.27 -4.81
CA GLN A 914 -32.70 12.81 -3.73
C GLN A 914 -31.22 12.41 -3.90
N HIS A 915 -30.97 11.14 -4.19
CA HIS A 915 -29.63 10.62 -4.43
C HIS A 915 -28.96 11.30 -5.63
N LYS A 916 -29.67 11.41 -6.77
CA LYS A 916 -29.18 12.10 -7.96
C LYS A 916 -28.86 13.57 -7.69
N LEU A 917 -29.76 14.30 -7.04
CA LEU A 917 -29.53 15.71 -6.68
C LEU A 917 -28.33 15.87 -5.75
N ARG A 918 -28.12 14.93 -4.82
CA ARG A 918 -26.96 14.92 -3.94
C ARG A 918 -25.66 14.70 -4.72
N LEU A 919 -25.67 13.76 -5.66
CA LEU A 919 -24.53 13.55 -6.57
C LEU A 919 -24.27 14.76 -7.48
N ASP A 920 -25.31 15.50 -7.85
CA ASP A 920 -25.19 16.77 -8.58
C ASP A 920 -24.75 17.96 -7.68
N GLY A 921 -24.50 17.70 -6.38
CA GLY A 921 -23.98 18.69 -5.41
C GLY A 921 -25.03 19.63 -4.81
N MET A 922 -26.32 19.26 -4.95
CA MET A 922 -27.40 20.08 -4.37
C MET A 922 -27.55 19.79 -2.87
N GLU A 923 -27.58 20.83 -2.06
CA GLU A 923 -27.79 20.69 -0.60
C GLU A 923 -29.20 20.27 -0.24
N LYS A 924 -30.22 20.79 -0.97
CA LYS A 924 -31.61 20.48 -0.76
C LYS A 924 -32.19 19.71 -1.95
N ALA A 925 -32.91 18.64 -1.66
CA ALA A 925 -33.48 17.79 -2.68
C ALA A 925 -34.87 18.36 -3.11
N ARG A 926 -34.85 19.33 -4.00
CA ARG A 926 -36.04 20.04 -4.53
C ARG A 926 -36.15 19.85 -6.03
N VAL A 927 -37.35 19.60 -6.50
CA VAL A 927 -37.67 19.37 -7.91
C VAL A 927 -38.91 20.18 -8.35
N GLU A 928 -39.08 20.32 -9.66
CA GLU A 928 -40.32 20.87 -10.21
C GLU A 928 -41.50 19.98 -9.77
N PRO A 929 -42.57 20.55 -9.19
CA PRO A 929 -43.74 19.78 -8.69
C PRO A 929 -44.34 18.83 -9.74
N ALA A 930 -44.35 19.23 -10.99
CA ALA A 930 -44.90 18.44 -12.10
C ALA A 930 -44.14 17.12 -12.33
N LEU A 931 -42.89 17.04 -11.95
CA LEU A 931 -42.01 15.85 -12.11
C LEU A 931 -42.50 14.68 -11.23
N VAL A 932 -43.11 14.98 -10.09
CA VAL A 932 -43.51 14.02 -9.04
C VAL A 932 -44.97 14.15 -8.63
N ALA A 933 -45.80 14.70 -9.51
CA ALA A 933 -47.22 14.96 -9.21
C ALA A 933 -47.96 13.69 -8.82
N THR A 934 -47.78 12.60 -9.56
CA THR A 934 -48.44 11.30 -9.33
C THR A 934 -48.01 10.70 -7.99
N GLU A 935 -46.72 10.74 -7.70
CA GLU A 935 -46.11 10.23 -6.44
C GLU A 935 -46.65 11.03 -5.26
N ARG A 936 -46.66 12.36 -5.37
CA ARG A 936 -47.14 13.28 -4.35
C ARG A 936 -48.61 13.04 -4.04
N ASP A 937 -49.45 12.94 -5.07
CA ASP A 937 -50.91 12.71 -4.90
C ASP A 937 -51.19 11.35 -4.23
N ALA A 938 -50.42 10.31 -4.57
CA ALA A 938 -50.54 9.01 -3.91
C ALA A 938 -50.19 9.07 -2.41
N VAL A 939 -49.13 9.82 -2.05
CA VAL A 939 -48.71 9.97 -0.66
C VAL A 939 -49.68 10.85 0.14
N LEU A 940 -50.19 11.93 -0.45
CA LEU A 940 -51.23 12.76 0.15
C LEU A 940 -52.51 11.95 0.42
N GLY A 941 -53.00 11.19 -0.56
CA GLY A 941 -54.15 10.31 -0.38
C GLY A 941 -53.97 9.26 0.71
N LEU A 942 -52.73 8.70 0.86
CA LEU A 942 -52.41 7.83 1.97
C LEU A 942 -52.52 8.54 3.31
N TRP A 943 -51.92 9.75 3.43
CA TRP A 943 -51.91 10.54 4.67
C TRP A 943 -53.36 10.92 5.07
N GLU A 944 -54.14 11.44 4.14
CA GLU A 944 -55.56 11.82 4.37
C GLU A 944 -56.41 10.64 4.87
N ARG A 945 -56.20 9.46 4.28
CA ARG A 945 -56.94 8.25 4.68
C ARG A 945 -56.56 7.81 6.13
N VAL A 946 -55.31 7.97 6.53
CA VAL A 946 -54.85 7.49 7.83
C VAL A 946 -55.09 8.52 8.95
N PHE A 947 -54.89 9.80 8.70
CA PHE A 947 -54.96 10.86 9.70
C PHE A 947 -56.15 11.84 9.51
N GLY A 948 -56.92 11.73 8.39
CA GLY A 948 -58.03 12.63 8.04
C GLY A 948 -57.55 13.88 7.30
N GLU A 949 -58.54 14.61 6.67
CA GLU A 949 -58.31 15.93 6.09
C GLU A 949 -58.04 16.93 7.22
N ARG A 950 -56.85 17.49 7.30
CA ARG A 950 -56.49 18.61 8.18
C ARG A 950 -55.58 19.60 7.48
#